data_4946f5acee6ebcb7748a05207c0d202b
#
_entry.id   4946f5acee6ebcb7748a05207c0d202b
#
_cell.length_a   1.000
_cell.length_b   1.000
_cell.length_c   1.000
_cell.angle_alpha   90.00
_cell.angle_beta   90.00
_cell.angle_gamma   90.00
#
_symmetry.space_group_name_H-M   'P 1'
#
loop_
_entity.id
_entity.type
_entity.pdbx_description
1 polymer ?
#
loop_
_entity_poly.entity_id
_entity_poly.type
_entity_poly.pdbx_seq_one_letter_code
_entity_poly.pdbx_strand_id
1 'polypeptide(L)'
;MKETYQNLNSEINLWGPDGSLQLEKDKEAARAYFLEHVNPNTVFFHSLKEKTDYLIDNGLWSRDVVLRYGFDEFKRLMQHAYSFKFRFPTYLGAFKFYSSYALRNEDGTRYLERFEDRVVLTALAFSEDLEHAEYVITEIIEGRFQPATPTFLNAGRANAGGPVSCFILRVEDNMESISRMVTDSLQLSKRGGGVGISLTNIREAGSPIKKFEGQASGVIPIMKMLEDAFSYANQLGQRQGAGAVYLNAHHPDIMRFLDTKRENADEKIRIKTLSLGVVVPDITFDLARENRDMYLFSPYDVERVYGKPFSDISVTEHYNDLVNDERIRKTKINARKFFQTLAEIQFESGYPYIMFEDTVNRANPAPNVGRIISSNLCSEIMQPQVASTFKENGEFAEEGQDISCNLGSLNIAKMQQLANQDEFSHSVRVAYKFLNRVAKVTEMESSPSVVKGNNLARAIGLGQMNLHGWLISEGIPYDSEEAQERFRAYMHDVTYFLIGASIDQVQIDGRFGNYSGSRWEDGSLIDALAEESKKVNLEYSRVRSPFTEDLVDHWNGLKWEVKNDGMANQHLQAIPPTGSISYINNSTASIHPVTAPIEIRKEGKVGRVYYPAYGLTSENISEVKTAYEIGPEAIIDMYAVASPWVDQGLSLTLFFRDTATTRDINRAQVRAHKSGVKSIYYIRLVQKALTGTQVDECVSCML
;
A
#
# COMPACT_ATOMS: atom_id res chain seq x y z
N MET A 1 22.92 -30.33 -13.17
CA MET A 1 22.08 -30.09 -14.38
C MET A 1 20.99 -29.12 -13.95
N LYS A 2 20.63 -28.16 -14.79
CA LYS A 2 19.42 -27.33 -14.53
C LYS A 2 18.19 -28.21 -14.69
N GLU A 3 17.20 -28.05 -13.80
CA GLU A 3 15.92 -28.73 -13.90
C GLU A 3 15.15 -28.28 -15.14
N THR A 4 14.23 -29.09 -15.66
CA THR A 4 13.53 -28.83 -16.93
C THR A 4 12.80 -27.50 -16.92
N TYR A 5 12.12 -27.17 -15.80
CA TYR A 5 11.38 -25.90 -15.68
C TYR A 5 12.28 -24.66 -15.72
N GLN A 6 13.51 -24.75 -15.20
CA GLN A 6 14.50 -23.64 -15.26
C GLN A 6 15.03 -23.45 -16.70
N ASN A 7 15.09 -24.49 -17.47
CA ASN A 7 15.47 -24.40 -18.89
C ASN A 7 14.34 -23.84 -19.74
N LEU A 8 13.10 -24.27 -19.50
CA LEU A 8 11.92 -23.78 -20.20
C LEU A 8 11.67 -22.28 -19.94
N ASN A 9 11.81 -21.83 -18.68
CA ASN A 9 11.75 -20.41 -18.33
C ASN A 9 13.14 -19.77 -18.44
N SER A 10 13.63 -19.60 -19.64
CA SER A 10 14.94 -19.00 -19.94
C SER A 10 14.86 -18.13 -21.19
N GLU A 11 15.79 -17.19 -21.32
CA GLU A 11 15.85 -16.29 -22.48
C GLU A 11 15.88 -17.04 -23.81
N ILE A 12 16.67 -18.13 -23.91
CA ILE A 12 16.80 -18.92 -25.13
C ILE A 12 15.49 -19.61 -25.52
N ASN A 13 14.70 -20.06 -24.55
CA ASN A 13 13.47 -20.79 -24.82
C ASN A 13 12.24 -19.88 -24.94
N LEU A 14 12.23 -18.72 -24.26
CA LEU A 14 11.17 -17.73 -24.44
C LEU A 14 11.32 -16.96 -25.75
N TRP A 15 12.56 -16.76 -26.20
CA TRP A 15 12.89 -16.20 -27.51
C TRP A 15 13.45 -17.32 -28.36
N GLY A 16 12.72 -17.78 -29.36
CA GLY A 16 13.19 -18.79 -30.31
C GLY A 16 14.44 -18.36 -31.08
N PRO A 17 15.12 -19.30 -31.75
CA PRO A 17 16.32 -18.99 -32.52
C PRO A 17 16.09 -17.99 -33.68
N ASP A 18 14.84 -17.86 -34.10
CA ASP A 18 14.36 -16.91 -35.11
C ASP A 18 13.91 -15.56 -34.51
N GLY A 19 14.04 -15.39 -33.17
CA GLY A 19 13.59 -14.22 -32.44
C GLY A 19 12.09 -14.20 -32.17
N SER A 20 11.35 -15.26 -32.48
CA SER A 20 9.93 -15.37 -32.16
C SER A 20 9.70 -15.58 -30.64
N LEU A 21 8.65 -14.96 -30.10
CA LEU A 21 8.28 -15.12 -28.71
C LEU A 21 7.46 -16.40 -28.50
N GLN A 22 7.90 -17.26 -27.58
CA GLN A 22 7.28 -18.55 -27.23
C GLN A 22 6.75 -18.53 -25.79
N LEU A 23 5.67 -17.77 -25.54
CA LEU A 23 5.08 -17.61 -24.18
C LEU A 23 4.52 -18.91 -23.60
N GLU A 24 4.15 -19.87 -24.41
CA GLU A 24 3.75 -21.21 -23.99
C GLU A 24 4.86 -21.94 -23.22
N LYS A 25 6.12 -21.61 -23.43
CA LYS A 25 7.24 -22.16 -22.68
C LYS A 25 7.21 -21.81 -21.19
N ASP A 26 6.67 -20.65 -20.83
CA ASP A 26 6.46 -20.30 -19.42
C ASP A 26 5.35 -21.17 -18.77
N LYS A 27 4.26 -21.45 -19.48
CA LYS A 27 3.21 -22.39 -19.03
C LYS A 27 3.75 -23.81 -18.91
N GLU A 28 4.56 -24.25 -19.86
CA GLU A 28 5.25 -25.55 -19.81
C GLU A 28 6.19 -25.61 -18.60
N ALA A 29 6.92 -24.52 -18.31
CA ALA A 29 7.78 -24.41 -17.13
C ALA A 29 6.98 -24.51 -15.82
N ALA A 30 5.84 -23.83 -15.72
CA ALA A 30 4.96 -23.96 -14.56
C ALA A 30 4.50 -25.41 -14.35
N ARG A 31 4.11 -26.11 -15.43
CA ARG A 31 3.72 -27.53 -15.38
C ARG A 31 4.89 -28.43 -14.97
N ALA A 32 6.07 -28.23 -15.54
CA ALA A 32 7.27 -29.01 -15.21
C ALA A 32 7.66 -28.78 -13.73
N TYR A 33 7.57 -27.55 -13.23
CA TYR A 33 7.81 -27.23 -11.83
C TYR A 33 6.90 -28.02 -10.88
N PHE A 34 5.62 -28.17 -11.20
CA PHE A 34 4.72 -29.01 -10.43
C PHE A 34 5.12 -30.48 -10.46
N LEU A 35 5.47 -31.01 -11.62
CA LEU A 35 5.80 -32.44 -11.78
C LEU A 35 7.15 -32.81 -11.16
N GLU A 36 8.14 -31.96 -11.31
CA GLU A 36 9.52 -32.23 -10.89
C GLU A 36 9.82 -31.77 -9.46
N HIS A 37 9.15 -30.70 -8.96
CA HIS A 37 9.47 -30.12 -7.68
C HIS A 37 8.29 -30.14 -6.69
N VAL A 38 7.12 -29.57 -7.04
CA VAL A 38 6.03 -29.40 -6.09
C VAL A 38 5.44 -30.74 -5.65
N ASN A 39 5.00 -31.57 -6.59
CA ASN A 39 4.33 -32.84 -6.28
C ASN A 39 5.22 -33.80 -5.50
N PRO A 40 6.50 -34.03 -5.90
CA PRO A 40 7.37 -34.93 -5.14
C PRO A 40 7.67 -34.44 -3.71
N ASN A 41 7.64 -33.13 -3.49
CA ASN A 41 7.91 -32.50 -2.20
C ASN A 41 6.63 -32.14 -1.42
N THR A 42 5.45 -32.56 -1.86
CA THR A 42 4.20 -32.38 -1.10
C THR A 42 3.94 -33.58 -0.22
N VAL A 43 3.58 -33.35 1.05
CA VAL A 43 3.18 -34.42 1.97
C VAL A 43 1.84 -35.00 1.51
N PHE A 44 1.80 -36.32 1.35
CA PHE A 44 0.58 -37.03 1.00
C PHE A 44 -0.22 -37.38 2.25
N PHE A 45 -1.52 -37.15 2.20
CA PHE A 45 -2.50 -37.56 3.21
C PHE A 45 -3.57 -38.43 2.54
N HIS A 46 -4.01 -39.52 3.20
CA HIS A 46 -5.00 -40.43 2.62
C HIS A 46 -6.41 -39.81 2.57
N SER A 47 -6.69 -38.85 3.44
CA SER A 47 -7.97 -38.13 3.46
C SER A 47 -7.83 -36.70 3.93
N LEU A 48 -8.84 -35.85 3.61
CA LEU A 48 -8.91 -34.49 4.13
C LEU A 48 -9.00 -34.48 5.66
N LYS A 49 -9.68 -35.48 6.27
CA LYS A 49 -9.78 -35.57 7.73
C LYS A 49 -8.42 -35.81 8.37
N GLU A 50 -7.63 -36.74 7.85
CA GLU A 50 -6.25 -36.99 8.32
C GLU A 50 -5.38 -35.75 8.20
N LYS A 51 -5.43 -35.07 7.07
CA LYS A 51 -4.70 -33.81 6.84
C LYS A 51 -5.09 -32.75 7.87
N THR A 52 -6.39 -32.58 8.08
CA THR A 52 -6.94 -31.57 9.00
C THR A 52 -6.53 -31.86 10.44
N ASP A 53 -6.68 -33.11 10.91
CA ASP A 53 -6.28 -33.50 12.24
C ASP A 53 -4.79 -33.32 12.46
N TYR A 54 -3.96 -33.79 11.51
CA TYR A 54 -2.51 -33.61 11.57
C TYR A 54 -2.10 -32.14 11.69
N LEU A 55 -2.66 -31.27 10.85
CA LEU A 55 -2.27 -29.85 10.83
C LEU A 55 -2.76 -29.08 12.05
N ILE A 56 -3.91 -29.44 12.61
CA ILE A 56 -4.45 -28.84 13.84
C ILE A 56 -3.67 -29.36 15.05
N ASP A 57 -3.45 -30.66 15.18
CA ASP A 57 -2.81 -31.27 16.36
C ASP A 57 -1.32 -30.90 16.46
N ASN A 58 -0.68 -30.59 15.34
CA ASN A 58 0.70 -30.03 15.33
C ASN A 58 0.75 -28.49 15.43
N GLY A 59 -0.36 -27.81 15.71
CA GLY A 59 -0.40 -26.37 15.91
C GLY A 59 -0.07 -25.56 14.67
N LEU A 60 -0.33 -26.09 13.47
CA LEU A 60 -0.06 -25.47 12.18
C LEU A 60 -1.28 -24.71 11.65
N TRP A 61 -2.47 -25.36 11.72
CA TRP A 61 -3.75 -24.74 11.39
C TRP A 61 -4.54 -24.40 12.65
N SER A 62 -5.21 -23.25 12.65
CA SER A 62 -6.09 -22.84 13.73
C SER A 62 -7.37 -23.69 13.74
N ARG A 63 -7.60 -24.43 14.82
CA ARG A 63 -8.82 -25.22 15.02
C ARG A 63 -10.08 -24.36 14.90
N ASP A 64 -10.07 -23.20 15.53
CA ASP A 64 -11.23 -22.29 15.59
C ASP A 64 -11.59 -21.72 14.21
N VAL A 65 -10.61 -21.50 13.35
CA VAL A 65 -10.84 -21.06 11.97
C VAL A 65 -11.32 -22.22 11.11
N VAL A 66 -10.57 -23.33 11.09
CA VAL A 66 -10.85 -24.47 10.20
C VAL A 66 -12.20 -25.12 10.51
N LEU A 67 -12.53 -25.25 11.78
CA LEU A 67 -13.78 -25.87 12.24
C LEU A 67 -14.86 -24.88 12.64
N ARG A 68 -14.74 -23.61 12.23
CA ARG A 68 -15.70 -22.54 12.56
C ARG A 68 -17.16 -22.92 12.26
N TYR A 69 -17.38 -23.64 11.18
CA TYR A 69 -18.69 -24.14 10.74
C TYR A 69 -18.82 -25.67 10.78
N GLY A 70 -17.85 -26.35 11.42
CA GLY A 70 -17.77 -27.82 11.45
C GLY A 70 -17.03 -28.41 10.24
N PHE A 71 -16.65 -29.70 10.40
CA PHE A 71 -15.82 -30.37 9.39
C PHE A 71 -16.54 -30.59 8.06
N ASP A 72 -17.84 -30.83 8.06
CA ASP A 72 -18.60 -31.11 6.83
C ASP A 72 -18.66 -29.84 5.93
N GLU A 73 -18.86 -28.67 6.52
CA GLU A 73 -18.82 -27.41 5.78
C GLU A 73 -17.40 -27.05 5.31
N PHE A 74 -16.39 -27.30 6.14
CA PHE A 74 -15.00 -27.18 5.70
C PHE A 74 -14.71 -28.07 4.50
N LYS A 75 -15.14 -29.32 4.54
CA LYS A 75 -15.01 -30.26 3.41
C LYS A 75 -15.73 -29.76 2.16
N ARG A 76 -16.94 -29.20 2.32
CA ARG A 76 -17.71 -28.63 1.20
C ARG A 76 -16.98 -27.47 0.55
N LEU A 77 -16.42 -26.54 1.35
CA LEU A 77 -15.63 -25.41 0.84
C LEU A 77 -14.33 -25.86 0.15
N MET A 78 -13.67 -26.88 0.70
CA MET A 78 -12.50 -27.49 0.05
C MET A 78 -12.88 -28.10 -1.30
N GLN A 79 -13.98 -28.84 -1.38
CA GLN A 79 -14.49 -29.39 -2.64
C GLN A 79 -14.83 -28.29 -3.65
N HIS A 80 -15.45 -27.20 -3.19
CA HIS A 80 -15.72 -26.03 -4.02
C HIS A 80 -14.42 -25.44 -4.60
N ALA A 81 -13.42 -25.16 -3.76
CA ALA A 81 -12.13 -24.61 -4.20
C ALA A 81 -11.43 -25.53 -5.22
N TYR A 82 -11.36 -26.81 -4.95
CA TYR A 82 -10.73 -27.80 -5.85
C TYR A 82 -11.51 -28.08 -7.15
N SER A 83 -12.82 -27.76 -7.18
CA SER A 83 -13.64 -27.91 -8.38
C SER A 83 -13.22 -27.01 -9.53
N PHE A 84 -12.60 -25.87 -9.24
CA PHE A 84 -12.02 -24.93 -10.24
C PHE A 84 -10.83 -25.51 -10.98
N LYS A 85 -10.18 -26.56 -10.44
CA LYS A 85 -8.99 -27.20 -11.03
C LYS A 85 -7.91 -26.15 -11.33
N PHE A 86 -7.69 -25.25 -10.38
CA PHE A 86 -6.77 -24.11 -10.53
C PHE A 86 -5.37 -24.53 -11.04
N ARG A 87 -4.82 -23.73 -11.91
CA ARG A 87 -3.44 -23.87 -12.41
C ARG A 87 -2.81 -22.51 -12.49
N PHE A 88 -1.60 -22.35 -11.95
CA PHE A 88 -0.85 -21.11 -12.11
C PHE A 88 -0.54 -20.88 -13.60
N PRO A 89 -0.91 -19.70 -14.14
CA PRO A 89 -0.67 -19.38 -15.54
C PRO A 89 0.82 -19.16 -15.87
N THR A 90 1.64 -18.84 -14.86
CA THR A 90 3.05 -18.50 -15.01
C THR A 90 3.93 -19.32 -14.06
N TYR A 91 5.16 -19.56 -14.46
CA TYR A 91 6.14 -20.23 -13.59
C TYR A 91 6.46 -19.39 -12.35
N LEU A 92 6.69 -18.07 -12.50
CA LEU A 92 6.99 -17.21 -11.37
C LEU A 92 5.85 -17.18 -10.34
N GLY A 93 4.59 -17.15 -10.77
CA GLY A 93 3.43 -17.21 -9.88
C GLY A 93 3.42 -18.47 -9.03
N ALA A 94 3.63 -19.63 -9.65
CA ALA A 94 3.75 -20.92 -8.96
C ALA A 94 4.94 -20.91 -7.99
N PHE A 95 6.10 -20.47 -8.46
CA PHE A 95 7.31 -20.40 -7.65
C PHE A 95 7.14 -19.49 -6.43
N LYS A 96 6.60 -18.28 -6.61
CA LYS A 96 6.34 -17.35 -5.50
C LYS A 96 5.38 -17.93 -4.46
N PHE A 97 4.30 -18.57 -4.90
CA PHE A 97 3.38 -19.21 -3.96
C PHE A 97 4.08 -20.29 -3.12
N TYR A 98 4.75 -21.24 -3.75
CA TYR A 98 5.39 -22.36 -3.05
C TYR A 98 6.65 -21.95 -2.28
N SER A 99 7.38 -20.94 -2.71
CA SER A 99 8.55 -20.45 -1.96
C SER A 99 8.22 -19.60 -0.75
N SER A 100 7.10 -18.84 -0.77
CA SER A 100 6.83 -17.80 0.22
C SER A 100 5.52 -17.95 0.98
N TYR A 101 4.49 -18.60 0.41
CA TYR A 101 3.14 -18.64 1.00
C TYR A 101 2.70 -20.03 1.45
N ALA A 102 3.08 -21.09 0.74
CA ALA A 102 2.69 -22.45 1.11
C ALA A 102 3.31 -22.86 2.44
N LEU A 103 2.49 -23.41 3.33
CA LEU A 103 2.95 -23.98 4.58
C LEU A 103 3.89 -25.16 4.31
N ARG A 104 4.98 -25.24 5.06
CA ARG A 104 5.97 -26.32 5.00
C ARG A 104 6.07 -27.03 6.34
N ASN A 105 6.65 -28.24 6.30
CA ASN A 105 7.04 -28.96 7.50
C ASN A 105 8.19 -28.24 8.24
N GLU A 106 8.53 -28.70 9.44
CA GLU A 106 9.51 -28.05 10.34
C GLU A 106 10.90 -27.84 9.71
N ASP A 107 11.36 -28.79 8.90
CA ASP A 107 12.66 -28.70 8.22
C ASP A 107 12.61 -27.89 6.91
N GLY A 108 11.42 -27.39 6.53
CA GLY A 108 11.23 -26.56 5.36
C GLY A 108 11.35 -27.29 4.01
N THR A 109 11.42 -28.63 4.02
CA THR A 109 11.71 -29.43 2.81
C THR A 109 10.45 -29.84 2.05
N ARG A 110 9.30 -29.96 2.73
CA ARG A 110 8.06 -30.48 2.15
C ARG A 110 6.87 -29.55 2.35
N TYR A 111 6.03 -29.44 1.33
CA TYR A 111 4.82 -28.64 1.34
C TYR A 111 3.66 -29.38 2.03
N LEU A 112 2.94 -28.66 2.88
CA LEU A 112 1.75 -29.12 3.60
C LEU A 112 0.45 -28.50 3.04
N GLU A 113 0.56 -27.38 2.34
CA GLU A 113 -0.55 -26.66 1.71
C GLU A 113 -0.38 -26.57 0.20
N ARG A 114 -1.52 -26.61 -0.51
CA ARG A 114 -1.66 -26.18 -1.91
C ARG A 114 -2.34 -24.81 -1.95
N PHE A 115 -2.41 -24.20 -3.13
CA PHE A 115 -3.04 -22.89 -3.31
C PHE A 115 -4.51 -22.89 -2.84
N GLU A 116 -5.27 -23.91 -3.20
CA GLU A 116 -6.68 -24.06 -2.81
C GLU A 116 -6.84 -24.15 -1.29
N ASP A 117 -5.95 -24.86 -0.61
CA ASP A 117 -5.96 -24.94 0.87
C ASP A 117 -5.81 -23.54 1.48
N ARG A 118 -4.84 -22.76 0.96
CA ARG A 118 -4.54 -21.39 1.43
C ARG A 118 -5.73 -20.45 1.20
N VAL A 119 -6.40 -20.59 0.05
CA VAL A 119 -7.59 -19.81 -0.30
C VAL A 119 -8.74 -20.12 0.65
N VAL A 120 -9.03 -21.39 0.92
CA VAL A 120 -10.11 -21.80 1.83
C VAL A 120 -9.86 -21.29 3.26
N LEU A 121 -8.62 -21.44 3.76
CA LEU A 121 -8.27 -20.92 5.09
C LEU A 121 -8.41 -19.39 5.17
N THR A 122 -8.05 -18.69 4.11
CA THR A 122 -8.20 -17.24 4.02
C THR A 122 -9.66 -16.81 4.05
N ALA A 123 -10.50 -17.51 3.30
CA ALA A 123 -11.93 -17.27 3.29
C ALA A 123 -12.57 -17.54 4.67
N LEU A 124 -12.26 -18.67 5.28
CA LEU A 124 -12.79 -19.02 6.60
C LEU A 124 -12.36 -18.03 7.70
N ALA A 125 -11.12 -17.54 7.65
CA ALA A 125 -10.62 -16.59 8.64
C ALA A 125 -11.34 -15.23 8.59
N PHE A 126 -11.65 -14.74 7.38
CA PHE A 126 -12.09 -13.37 7.17
C PHE A 126 -13.41 -13.22 6.41
N SER A 127 -14.26 -14.23 6.44
CA SER A 127 -15.64 -14.09 5.94
C SER A 127 -16.61 -13.77 7.07
N GLU A 128 -17.69 -13.10 6.73
CA GLU A 128 -18.78 -12.81 7.68
C GLU A 128 -19.54 -14.07 8.04
N ASP A 129 -19.89 -14.86 7.04
CA ASP A 129 -20.64 -16.10 7.14
C ASP A 129 -20.14 -17.13 6.11
N LEU A 130 -20.82 -18.27 6.04
CA LEU A 130 -20.46 -19.39 5.19
C LEU A 130 -20.66 -19.08 3.70
N GLU A 131 -21.72 -18.35 3.34
CA GLU A 131 -22.01 -17.95 1.97
C GLU A 131 -20.95 -16.97 1.47
N HIS A 132 -20.60 -15.98 2.29
CA HIS A 132 -19.52 -15.06 1.98
C HIS A 132 -18.17 -15.79 1.82
N ALA A 133 -17.88 -16.82 2.63
CA ALA A 133 -16.68 -17.64 2.48
C ALA A 133 -16.60 -18.31 1.09
N GLU A 134 -17.72 -18.82 0.60
CA GLU A 134 -17.80 -19.43 -0.73
C GLU A 134 -17.55 -18.41 -1.85
N TYR A 135 -18.12 -17.20 -1.73
CA TYR A 135 -17.84 -16.11 -2.66
C TYR A 135 -16.37 -15.66 -2.62
N VAL A 136 -15.76 -15.51 -1.44
CA VAL A 136 -14.35 -15.15 -1.30
C VAL A 136 -13.44 -16.17 -1.98
N ILE A 137 -13.70 -17.46 -1.81
CA ILE A 137 -12.98 -18.53 -2.52
C ILE A 137 -13.05 -18.33 -4.02
N THR A 138 -14.26 -18.09 -4.53
CA THR A 138 -14.49 -17.86 -5.96
C THR A 138 -13.72 -16.63 -6.47
N GLU A 139 -13.82 -15.50 -5.78
CA GLU A 139 -13.14 -14.25 -6.17
C GLU A 139 -11.61 -14.39 -6.22
N ILE A 140 -11.02 -15.11 -5.25
CA ILE A 140 -9.57 -15.32 -5.21
C ILE A 140 -9.12 -16.30 -6.31
N ILE A 141 -9.83 -17.41 -6.48
CA ILE A 141 -9.44 -18.44 -7.47
C ILE A 141 -9.63 -17.93 -8.91
N GLU A 142 -10.70 -17.20 -9.19
CA GLU A 142 -10.93 -16.52 -10.48
C GLU A 142 -9.99 -15.36 -10.73
N GLY A 143 -9.22 -14.95 -9.70
CA GLY A 143 -8.22 -13.91 -9.78
C GLY A 143 -8.76 -12.50 -9.83
N ARG A 144 -10.03 -12.26 -9.41
CA ARG A 144 -10.63 -10.93 -9.34
C ARG A 144 -10.20 -10.14 -8.11
N PHE A 145 -9.98 -10.83 -7.00
CA PHE A 145 -9.55 -10.23 -5.74
C PHE A 145 -8.34 -10.97 -5.17
N GLN A 146 -7.36 -10.23 -4.66
CA GLN A 146 -6.19 -10.78 -3.97
C GLN A 146 -5.96 -10.03 -2.66
N PRO A 147 -6.06 -10.70 -1.49
CA PRO A 147 -5.65 -10.12 -0.22
C PRO A 147 -4.16 -9.78 -0.19
N ALA A 148 -3.79 -8.78 0.60
CA ALA A 148 -2.39 -8.43 0.82
C ALA A 148 -1.59 -9.60 1.40
N THR A 149 -0.26 -9.55 1.21
CA THR A 149 0.66 -10.61 1.64
C THR A 149 0.45 -11.06 3.09
N PRO A 150 0.42 -10.21 4.12
CA PRO A 150 0.24 -10.67 5.49
C PRO A 150 -1.11 -11.36 5.72
N THR A 151 -2.17 -10.83 5.15
CA THR A 151 -3.51 -11.41 5.26
C THR A 151 -3.55 -12.81 4.65
N PHE A 152 -3.07 -12.96 3.41
CA PHE A 152 -3.07 -14.22 2.70
C PHE A 152 -2.09 -15.25 3.30
N LEU A 153 -0.93 -14.79 3.79
CA LEU A 153 0.08 -15.66 4.40
C LEU A 153 -0.38 -16.22 5.75
N ASN A 154 -1.00 -15.39 6.59
CA ASN A 154 -1.23 -15.70 8.00
C ASN A 154 -2.61 -16.27 8.30
N ALA A 155 -3.57 -16.10 7.40
CA ALA A 155 -4.96 -16.52 7.61
C ALA A 155 -5.10 -17.99 8.01
N GLY A 156 -5.79 -18.27 9.10
CA GLY A 156 -6.10 -19.63 9.57
C GLY A 156 -4.91 -20.46 10.07
N ARG A 157 -3.73 -19.85 10.23
CA ARG A 157 -2.56 -20.48 10.86
C ARG A 157 -2.58 -20.25 12.37
N ALA A 158 -2.21 -21.26 13.17
CA ALA A 158 -2.33 -21.20 14.62
C ALA A 158 -1.34 -20.24 15.29
N ASN A 159 -0.10 -20.18 14.79
CA ASN A 159 0.97 -19.35 15.35
C ASN A 159 1.47 -18.32 14.33
N ALA A 160 0.54 -17.70 13.63
CA ALA A 160 0.85 -16.76 12.57
C ALA A 160 1.13 -15.34 13.07
N GLY A 161 1.72 -14.53 12.19
CA GLY A 161 1.74 -13.08 12.35
C GLY A 161 0.35 -12.46 12.23
N GLY A 162 0.28 -11.13 12.30
CA GLY A 162 -1.00 -10.41 12.11
C GLY A 162 -1.45 -10.38 10.64
N PRO A 163 -2.74 -10.19 10.39
CA PRO A 163 -3.28 -10.08 9.03
C PRO A 163 -3.12 -8.69 8.43
N VAL A 164 -2.72 -7.68 9.21
CA VAL A 164 -2.62 -6.28 8.79
C VAL A 164 -1.18 -5.95 8.40
N SER A 165 -1.02 -5.27 7.28
CA SER A 165 0.29 -4.93 6.71
C SER A 165 0.81 -3.55 7.05
N CYS A 166 -0.07 -2.59 7.39
CA CYS A 166 0.29 -1.18 7.47
C CYS A 166 -0.16 -0.55 8.78
N PHE A 167 0.80 0.10 9.44
CA PHE A 167 0.59 0.84 10.68
C PHE A 167 1.21 2.23 10.58
N ILE A 168 0.61 3.20 11.23
CA ILE A 168 1.20 4.53 11.41
C ILE A 168 1.10 4.90 12.89
N LEU A 169 2.23 5.21 13.50
CA LEU A 169 2.34 5.61 14.88
C LEU A 169 2.61 7.11 14.99
N ARG A 170 1.95 7.76 15.91
CA ARG A 170 2.17 9.15 16.25
C ARG A 170 3.12 9.24 17.45
N VAL A 171 4.10 10.12 17.36
CA VAL A 171 5.04 10.42 18.45
C VAL A 171 5.02 11.91 18.79
N GLU A 172 5.06 12.20 20.08
CA GLU A 172 5.14 13.56 20.63
C GLU A 172 6.52 13.77 21.28
N ASP A 173 6.88 15.04 21.52
CA ASP A 173 8.20 15.48 21.95
C ASP A 173 8.44 15.26 23.46
N ASN A 174 8.28 14.05 23.93
CA ASN A 174 8.60 13.61 25.28
C ASN A 174 9.13 12.17 25.27
N MET A 175 9.88 11.81 26.30
CA MET A 175 10.60 10.52 26.36
C MET A 175 9.62 9.33 26.47
N GLU A 176 8.51 9.51 27.14
CA GLU A 176 7.49 8.48 27.32
C GLU A 176 6.85 8.10 25.97
N SER A 177 6.49 9.12 25.16
CA SER A 177 5.95 8.93 23.82
C SER A 177 6.99 8.28 22.86
N ILE A 178 8.25 8.75 22.91
CA ILE A 178 9.35 8.18 22.09
C ILE A 178 9.59 6.72 22.47
N SER A 179 9.66 6.42 23.76
CA SER A 179 9.87 5.04 24.25
C SER A 179 8.71 4.12 23.85
N ARG A 180 7.48 4.60 23.97
CA ARG A 180 6.30 3.85 23.57
C ARG A 180 6.27 3.58 22.08
N MET A 181 6.57 4.57 21.26
CA MET A 181 6.65 4.45 19.79
C MET A 181 7.67 3.38 19.37
N VAL A 182 8.85 3.32 20.01
CA VAL A 182 9.85 2.27 19.74
C VAL A 182 9.32 0.89 20.14
N THR A 183 8.69 0.78 21.32
CA THR A 183 8.09 -0.48 21.79
C THR A 183 7.03 -0.99 20.82
N ASP A 184 6.09 -0.12 20.42
CA ASP A 184 5.03 -0.48 19.49
C ASP A 184 5.60 -0.84 18.10
N SER A 185 6.62 -0.12 17.62
CA SER A 185 7.31 -0.43 16.38
C SER A 185 7.91 -1.84 16.37
N LEU A 186 8.55 -2.26 17.46
CA LEU A 186 9.09 -3.62 17.62
C LEU A 186 7.98 -4.68 17.59
N GLN A 187 6.88 -4.45 18.31
CA GLN A 187 5.77 -5.40 18.40
C GLN A 187 4.99 -5.53 17.09
N LEU A 188 4.74 -4.43 16.39
CA LEU A 188 4.05 -4.41 15.11
C LEU A 188 4.91 -5.02 13.99
N SER A 189 6.21 -4.68 13.97
CA SER A 189 7.17 -5.26 13.03
C SER A 189 7.31 -6.78 13.21
N LYS A 190 7.41 -7.26 14.45
CA LYS A 190 7.41 -8.70 14.78
C LYS A 190 6.21 -9.44 14.16
N ARG A 191 5.05 -8.79 14.07
CA ARG A 191 3.82 -9.38 13.50
C ARG A 191 3.73 -9.25 11.98
N GLY A 192 4.67 -8.53 11.34
CA GLY A 192 4.76 -8.40 9.90
C GLY A 192 4.26 -7.10 9.31
N GLY A 193 3.94 -6.14 10.15
CA GLY A 193 3.51 -4.83 9.70
C GLY A 193 4.69 -3.93 9.36
N GLY A 194 4.55 -3.16 8.27
CA GLY A 194 5.36 -1.98 8.01
C GLY A 194 4.84 -0.80 8.83
N VAL A 195 5.74 0.00 9.43
CA VAL A 195 5.37 1.09 10.31
C VAL A 195 5.83 2.43 9.75
N GLY A 196 4.90 3.39 9.62
CA GLY A 196 5.19 4.80 9.33
C GLY A 196 5.16 5.64 10.61
N ILE A 197 6.08 6.61 10.72
CA ILE A 197 6.20 7.46 11.91
C ILE A 197 6.49 8.88 11.48
N SER A 198 5.74 9.86 12.00
CA SER A 198 6.06 11.28 11.83
C SER A 198 6.99 11.76 12.95
N LEU A 199 8.14 12.30 12.58
CA LEU A 199 9.08 12.94 13.51
C LEU A 199 8.91 14.46 13.58
N THR A 200 7.91 15.02 12.93
CA THR A 200 7.69 16.47 12.80
C THR A 200 7.56 17.18 14.13
N ASN A 201 7.02 16.52 15.16
CA ASN A 201 6.82 17.11 16.49
C ASN A 201 8.07 17.05 17.37
N ILE A 202 9.06 16.27 17.01
CA ILE A 202 10.32 16.16 17.77
C ILE A 202 11.13 17.45 17.60
N ARG A 203 11.58 18.01 18.71
CA ARG A 203 12.41 19.25 18.68
C ARG A 203 13.70 19.04 17.92
N GLU A 204 14.13 20.08 17.24
CA GLU A 204 15.36 20.11 16.46
C GLU A 204 16.63 19.99 17.31
N ALA A 205 17.72 19.61 16.69
CA ALA A 205 19.05 19.61 17.31
C ALA A 205 19.42 21.00 17.80
N GLY A 206 19.95 21.09 19.02
CA GLY A 206 20.31 22.34 19.65
C GLY A 206 19.16 23.05 20.36
N SER A 207 17.93 22.55 20.29
CA SER A 207 16.79 23.07 21.06
C SER A 207 17.00 22.89 22.57
N PRO A 208 16.39 23.72 23.44
CA PRO A 208 16.58 23.61 24.88
C PRO A 208 15.92 22.36 25.47
N ILE A 209 16.55 21.82 26.53
CA ILE A 209 15.96 20.84 27.42
C ILE A 209 16.01 21.40 28.84
N LYS A 210 14.83 21.47 29.51
CA LYS A 210 14.72 22.04 30.87
C LYS A 210 15.37 23.44 31.01
N LYS A 211 15.23 24.29 30.00
CA LYS A 211 15.80 25.65 29.91
C LYS A 211 17.32 25.72 29.61
N PHE A 212 18.00 24.62 29.39
CA PHE A 212 19.40 24.59 28.96
C PHE A 212 19.44 24.52 27.43
N GLU A 213 19.98 25.58 26.80
CA GLU A 213 20.15 25.66 25.35
C GLU A 213 21.19 24.64 24.83
N GLY A 214 21.05 24.24 23.57
CA GLY A 214 22.00 23.37 22.87
C GLY A 214 21.96 21.90 23.28
N GLN A 215 20.97 21.43 24.03
CA GLN A 215 20.96 20.10 24.62
C GLN A 215 20.25 19.04 23.76
N ALA A 216 19.28 19.41 22.96
CA ALA A 216 18.52 18.45 22.15
C ALA A 216 19.36 17.89 21.00
N SER A 217 19.21 16.59 20.75
CA SER A 217 19.96 15.89 19.69
C SER A 217 19.23 15.90 18.32
N GLY A 218 17.97 16.28 18.29
CA GLY A 218 17.16 16.31 17.09
C GLY A 218 16.66 14.93 16.65
N VAL A 219 16.25 14.83 15.38
CA VAL A 219 15.59 13.61 14.84
C VAL A 219 16.55 12.48 14.49
N ILE A 220 17.81 12.75 14.17
CA ILE A 220 18.75 11.76 13.62
C ILE A 220 19.01 10.59 14.59
N PRO A 221 19.25 10.78 15.90
CA PRO A 221 19.44 9.66 16.83
C PRO A 221 18.21 8.76 16.95
N ILE A 222 17.00 9.34 16.85
CA ILE A 222 15.74 8.57 16.85
C ILE A 222 15.66 7.71 15.59
N MET A 223 16.03 8.25 14.43
CA MET A 223 16.09 7.50 13.17
C MET A 223 17.06 6.31 13.25
N LYS A 224 18.25 6.48 13.86
CA LYS A 224 19.20 5.39 14.06
C LYS A 224 18.62 4.30 14.96
N MET A 225 18.01 4.69 16.06
CA MET A 225 17.36 3.75 16.99
C MET A 225 16.24 2.96 16.30
N LEU A 226 15.43 3.61 15.46
CA LEU A 226 14.37 2.96 14.69
C LEU A 226 14.94 2.02 13.61
N GLU A 227 16.01 2.41 12.93
CA GLU A 227 16.69 1.55 11.95
C GLU A 227 17.15 0.25 12.59
N ASP A 228 17.79 0.32 13.76
CA ASP A 228 18.25 -0.85 14.50
C ASP A 228 17.07 -1.68 15.05
N ALA A 229 16.02 -1.03 15.54
CA ALA A 229 14.83 -1.71 16.04
C ALA A 229 14.14 -2.53 14.93
N PHE A 230 13.92 -1.95 13.76
CA PHE A 230 13.32 -2.67 12.62
C PHE A 230 14.25 -3.76 12.06
N SER A 231 15.56 -3.54 12.07
CA SER A 231 16.54 -4.56 11.68
C SER A 231 16.50 -5.77 12.60
N TYR A 232 16.28 -5.55 13.90
CA TYR A 232 16.21 -6.62 14.91
C TYR A 232 14.87 -7.38 14.86
N ALA A 233 13.74 -6.66 14.72
CA ALA A 233 12.41 -7.24 14.75
C ALA A 233 11.98 -7.83 13.38
N ASN A 234 12.78 -8.77 12.87
CA ASN A 234 12.41 -9.51 11.67
C ASN A 234 11.41 -10.65 11.99
N GLN A 235 10.55 -11.00 11.04
CA GLN A 235 9.53 -12.04 11.17
C GLN A 235 10.13 -13.43 11.04
N LEU A 236 10.80 -13.96 12.08
CA LEU A 236 11.35 -15.31 12.09
C LEU A 236 12.14 -15.67 10.82
N GLY A 237 12.82 -14.70 10.22
CA GLY A 237 13.57 -14.86 8.98
C GLY A 237 12.74 -14.92 7.70
N GLN A 238 11.40 -14.80 7.78
CA GLN A 238 10.54 -14.83 6.59
C GLN A 238 10.42 -13.46 5.93
N ARG A 239 10.56 -12.38 6.70
CA ARG A 239 10.44 -11.01 6.23
C ARG A 239 11.26 -10.08 7.11
N GLN A 240 12.03 -9.15 6.52
CA GLN A 240 12.74 -8.14 7.31
C GLN A 240 11.75 -7.11 7.84
N GLY A 241 11.95 -6.67 9.08
CA GLY A 241 11.23 -5.55 9.65
C GLY A 241 11.53 -4.27 8.84
N ALA A 242 10.52 -3.46 8.59
CA ALA A 242 10.66 -2.25 7.81
C ALA A 242 9.84 -1.10 8.38
N GLY A 243 10.41 0.10 8.31
CA GLY A 243 9.78 1.34 8.74
C GLY A 243 10.08 2.51 7.82
N ALA A 244 9.21 3.52 7.89
CA ALA A 244 9.41 4.80 7.26
C ALA A 244 9.26 5.93 8.27
N VAL A 245 10.12 6.93 8.17
CA VAL A 245 10.01 8.16 8.97
C VAL A 245 9.71 9.35 8.06
N TYR A 246 8.79 10.18 8.51
CA TYR A 246 8.34 11.37 7.79
C TYR A 246 8.74 12.62 8.57
N LEU A 247 9.18 13.65 7.84
CA LEU A 247 9.50 14.95 8.40
C LEU A 247 8.90 16.07 7.53
N ASN A 248 8.31 17.08 8.19
CA ASN A 248 7.80 18.26 7.49
C ASN A 248 8.96 19.05 6.86
N ALA A 249 8.78 19.54 5.64
CA ALA A 249 9.77 20.34 4.93
C ALA A 249 10.21 21.61 5.68
N HIS A 250 9.36 22.12 6.58
CA HIS A 250 9.65 23.30 7.39
C HIS A 250 10.20 22.99 8.79
N HIS A 251 10.59 21.73 9.05
CA HIS A 251 11.31 21.36 10.26
C HIS A 251 12.79 21.78 10.20
N PRO A 252 13.39 22.33 11.27
CA PRO A 252 14.78 22.80 11.24
C PRO A 252 15.83 21.75 10.89
N ASP A 253 15.58 20.47 11.22
CA ASP A 253 16.50 19.36 10.89
C ASP A 253 16.34 18.82 9.46
N ILE A 254 15.49 19.41 8.61
CA ILE A 254 15.14 18.83 7.29
C ILE A 254 16.35 18.56 6.40
N MET A 255 17.31 19.47 6.34
CA MET A 255 18.50 19.26 5.49
C MET A 255 19.39 18.15 6.03
N ARG A 256 19.56 18.05 7.35
CA ARG A 256 20.30 16.96 7.99
C ARG A 256 19.61 15.62 7.81
N PHE A 257 18.27 15.61 7.88
CA PHE A 257 17.43 14.44 7.61
C PHE A 257 17.66 13.92 6.18
N LEU A 258 17.64 14.79 5.18
CA LEU A 258 17.88 14.44 3.80
C LEU A 258 19.31 13.90 3.58
N ASP A 259 20.31 14.54 4.19
CA ASP A 259 21.71 14.14 4.04
C ASP A 259 22.01 12.73 4.56
N THR A 260 21.16 12.16 5.42
CA THR A 260 21.34 10.75 5.89
C THR A 260 21.25 9.71 4.77
N LYS A 261 20.66 10.06 3.61
CA LYS A 261 20.54 9.17 2.44
C LYS A 261 21.58 9.42 1.35
N ARG A 262 22.48 10.39 1.51
CA ARG A 262 23.55 10.60 0.54
C ARG A 262 24.51 9.40 0.51
N GLU A 263 25.01 9.06 -0.66
CA GLU A 263 25.98 7.96 -0.84
C GLU A 263 27.25 8.17 -0.01
N ASN A 264 27.70 9.42 0.14
CA ASN A 264 28.88 9.80 0.89
C ASN A 264 28.59 10.32 2.31
N ALA A 265 27.43 10.03 2.87
CA ALA A 265 27.09 10.41 4.24
C ALA A 265 28.06 9.76 5.25
N ASP A 266 28.38 10.50 6.32
CA ASP A 266 29.13 9.98 7.46
C ASP A 266 28.38 8.75 8.04
N GLU A 267 29.08 7.64 8.25
CA GLU A 267 28.49 6.40 8.78
C GLU A 267 27.76 6.59 10.12
N LYS A 268 28.12 7.60 10.90
CA LYS A 268 27.42 7.94 12.14
C LYS A 268 25.99 8.43 11.95
N ILE A 269 25.72 9.07 10.81
CA ILE A 269 24.39 9.63 10.50
C ILE A 269 23.70 8.88 9.37
N ARG A 270 24.42 8.05 8.62
CA ARG A 270 23.88 7.34 7.45
C ARG A 270 22.75 6.40 7.84
N ILE A 271 21.65 6.51 7.11
CA ILE A 271 20.46 5.66 7.21
C ILE A 271 20.39 4.75 5.97
N LYS A 272 20.53 3.43 6.16
CA LYS A 272 20.60 2.45 5.08
C LYS A 272 19.24 1.83 4.76
N THR A 273 18.55 1.31 5.77
CA THR A 273 17.36 0.47 5.60
C THR A 273 16.04 1.19 5.92
N LEU A 274 16.07 2.24 6.76
CA LEU A 274 14.88 3.00 7.09
C LEU A 274 14.48 3.89 5.90
N SER A 275 13.21 3.84 5.50
CA SER A 275 12.67 4.69 4.44
C SER A 275 12.42 6.11 4.95
N LEU A 276 12.63 7.10 4.10
CA LEU A 276 12.42 8.51 4.42
C LEU A 276 11.28 9.08 3.59
N GLY A 277 10.43 9.89 4.22
CA GLY A 277 9.39 10.69 3.57
C GLY A 277 9.46 12.15 3.99
N VAL A 278 9.12 13.05 3.09
CA VAL A 278 9.02 14.50 3.35
C VAL A 278 7.58 14.93 3.15
N VAL A 279 7.04 15.60 4.15
CA VAL A 279 5.71 16.23 4.09
C VAL A 279 5.89 17.65 3.59
N VAL A 280 5.36 17.96 2.40
CA VAL A 280 5.59 19.23 1.72
C VAL A 280 4.30 20.05 1.64
N PRO A 281 4.20 21.18 2.37
CA PRO A 281 3.09 22.13 2.26
C PRO A 281 3.05 22.87 0.92
N ASP A 282 1.89 23.31 0.49
CA ASP A 282 1.69 24.07 -0.75
C ASP A 282 2.55 25.35 -0.77
N ILE A 283 2.65 26.05 0.35
CA ILE A 283 3.47 27.28 0.47
C ILE A 283 4.93 27.06 0.07
N THR A 284 5.48 25.85 0.28
CA THR A 284 6.86 25.52 -0.10
C THR A 284 7.07 25.63 -1.61
N PHE A 285 6.09 25.17 -2.40
CA PHE A 285 6.11 25.31 -3.87
C PHE A 285 5.97 26.77 -4.32
N ASP A 286 5.12 27.55 -3.66
CA ASP A 286 4.96 28.98 -3.97
C ASP A 286 6.24 29.77 -3.72
N LEU A 287 6.88 29.54 -2.58
CA LEU A 287 8.17 30.17 -2.24
C LEU A 287 9.27 29.77 -3.25
N ALA A 288 9.31 28.52 -3.70
CA ALA A 288 10.26 28.06 -4.71
C ALA A 288 9.97 28.68 -6.07
N ARG A 289 8.70 28.81 -6.48
CA ARG A 289 8.31 29.49 -7.73
C ARG A 289 8.81 30.92 -7.74
N GLU A 290 8.69 31.64 -6.63
CA GLU A 290 9.11 33.02 -6.47
C GLU A 290 10.61 33.18 -6.14
N ASN A 291 11.36 32.10 -6.02
CA ASN A 291 12.77 32.07 -5.60
C ASN A 291 13.03 32.78 -4.25
N ARG A 292 12.13 32.57 -3.32
CA ARG A 292 12.19 33.16 -1.96
C ARG A 292 12.83 32.18 -0.98
N ASP A 293 13.24 32.71 0.16
CA ASP A 293 13.61 31.91 1.32
C ASP A 293 12.37 31.30 1.96
N MET A 294 12.49 30.05 2.34
CA MET A 294 11.53 29.37 3.20
C MET A 294 12.07 29.33 4.63
N TYR A 295 11.19 29.58 5.60
CA TYR A 295 11.52 29.49 7.01
C TYR A 295 11.26 28.08 7.55
N LEU A 296 12.14 27.65 8.43
CA LEU A 296 12.06 26.41 9.20
C LEU A 296 11.75 26.79 10.65
N PHE A 297 10.76 26.16 11.25
CA PHE A 297 10.20 26.56 12.55
C PHE A 297 10.47 25.52 13.63
N SER A 298 10.93 25.97 14.82
CA SER A 298 11.13 25.11 15.98
C SER A 298 9.80 24.48 16.44
N PRO A 299 9.64 23.14 16.35
CA PRO A 299 8.43 22.47 16.82
C PRO A 299 8.12 22.73 18.30
N TYR A 300 9.17 22.77 19.12
CA TYR A 300 9.07 23.08 20.55
C TYR A 300 8.46 24.47 20.81
N ASP A 301 8.92 25.48 20.09
CA ASP A 301 8.40 26.84 20.28
C ASP A 301 6.99 26.96 19.69
N VAL A 302 6.71 26.33 18.56
CA VAL A 302 5.36 26.32 17.96
C VAL A 302 4.34 25.73 18.94
N GLU A 303 4.62 24.55 19.51
CA GLU A 303 3.73 23.92 20.47
C GLU A 303 3.52 24.79 21.70
N ARG A 304 4.58 25.39 22.24
CA ARG A 304 4.53 26.28 23.40
C ARG A 304 3.68 27.53 23.14
N VAL A 305 3.76 28.10 21.93
CA VAL A 305 3.09 29.36 21.58
C VAL A 305 1.63 29.14 21.16
N TYR A 306 1.39 28.10 20.31
CA TYR A 306 0.07 27.82 19.74
C TYR A 306 -0.75 26.82 20.55
N GLY A 307 -0.13 26.13 21.52
CA GLY A 307 -0.79 25.11 22.33
C GLY A 307 -1.17 23.85 21.53
N LYS A 308 -0.57 23.65 20.36
CA LYS A 308 -0.77 22.50 19.48
C LYS A 308 0.57 22.04 18.93
N PRO A 309 0.80 20.72 18.78
CA PRO A 309 1.98 20.19 18.10
C PRO A 309 2.13 20.77 16.70
N PHE A 310 3.36 20.88 16.22
CA PHE A 310 3.66 21.49 14.91
C PHE A 310 2.94 20.78 13.76
N SER A 311 2.84 19.45 13.79
CA SER A 311 2.13 18.68 12.78
C SER A 311 0.63 18.97 12.69
N ASP A 312 0.02 19.48 13.74
CA ASP A 312 -1.41 19.80 13.79
C ASP A 312 -1.74 21.21 13.28
N ILE A 313 -0.73 21.95 12.84
CA ILE A 313 -0.84 23.30 12.28
C ILE A 313 -0.59 23.23 10.76
N SER A 314 -1.49 23.84 9.99
CA SER A 314 -1.25 24.06 8.56
C SER A 314 -0.18 25.11 8.36
N VAL A 315 1.00 24.69 7.89
CA VAL A 315 2.09 25.64 7.61
C VAL A 315 1.69 26.61 6.51
N THR A 316 0.96 26.17 5.50
CA THR A 316 0.47 27.02 4.41
C THR A 316 -0.42 28.14 4.92
N GLU A 317 -1.41 27.82 5.77
CA GLU A 317 -2.37 28.81 6.29
C GLU A 317 -1.74 29.78 7.30
N HIS A 318 -0.82 29.28 8.13
CA HIS A 318 -0.21 30.05 9.23
C HIS A 318 1.21 30.56 8.92
N TYR A 319 1.69 30.42 7.68
CA TYR A 319 3.09 30.71 7.34
C TYR A 319 3.52 32.13 7.76
N ASN A 320 2.74 33.14 7.42
CA ASN A 320 3.07 34.54 7.76
C ASN A 320 3.03 34.80 9.26
N ASP A 321 2.10 34.19 9.98
CA ASP A 321 2.00 34.30 11.45
C ASP A 321 3.22 33.68 12.10
N LEU A 322 3.61 32.47 11.67
CA LEU A 322 4.81 31.77 12.14
C LEU A 322 6.10 32.57 11.86
N VAL A 323 6.20 33.18 10.68
CA VAL A 323 7.38 34.01 10.29
C VAL A 323 7.48 35.27 11.15
N ASN A 324 6.37 35.91 11.44
CA ASN A 324 6.33 37.18 12.16
C ASN A 324 6.35 37.03 13.69
N ASP A 325 6.10 35.84 14.22
CA ASP A 325 6.10 35.62 15.67
C ASP A 325 7.53 35.51 16.22
N GLU A 326 7.98 36.52 16.97
CA GLU A 326 9.33 36.57 17.55
C GLU A 326 9.58 35.50 18.64
N ARG A 327 8.53 34.89 19.19
CA ARG A 327 8.63 33.84 20.22
C ARG A 327 9.03 32.48 19.65
N ILE A 328 8.97 32.33 18.30
CA ILE A 328 9.32 31.09 17.59
C ILE A 328 10.71 31.23 17.00
N ARG A 329 11.62 30.35 17.40
CA ARG A 329 12.93 30.23 16.76
C ARG A 329 12.76 29.70 15.35
N LYS A 330 13.47 30.30 14.43
CA LYS A 330 13.41 29.95 13.03
C LYS A 330 14.75 30.16 12.34
N THR A 331 15.00 29.33 11.36
CA THR A 331 16.10 29.48 10.42
C THR A 331 15.51 29.56 9.02
N LYS A 332 16.31 29.94 8.04
CA LYS A 332 15.83 30.04 6.66
C LYS A 332 16.79 29.38 5.69
N ILE A 333 16.23 28.84 4.63
CA ILE A 333 16.95 28.29 3.47
C ILE A 333 16.25 28.77 2.21
N ASN A 334 16.97 28.85 1.08
CA ASN A 334 16.29 29.13 -0.19
C ASN A 334 15.42 27.97 -0.64
N ALA A 335 14.14 28.22 -0.98
CA ALA A 335 13.18 27.17 -1.32
C ALA A 335 13.55 26.42 -2.62
N ARG A 336 14.14 27.09 -3.63
CA ARG A 336 14.63 26.37 -4.82
C ARG A 336 15.79 25.43 -4.51
N LYS A 337 16.70 25.89 -3.62
CA LYS A 337 17.80 25.02 -3.16
C LYS A 337 17.30 23.81 -2.40
N PHE A 338 16.24 23.96 -1.59
CA PHE A 338 15.59 22.82 -0.94
C PHE A 338 15.11 21.79 -1.97
N PHE A 339 14.35 22.21 -2.99
CA PHE A 339 13.87 21.28 -4.03
C PHE A 339 15.00 20.71 -4.89
N GLN A 340 16.06 21.48 -5.13
CA GLN A 340 17.24 20.97 -5.81
C GLN A 340 17.89 19.85 -5.00
N THR A 341 18.11 20.05 -3.71
CA THR A 341 18.68 19.03 -2.82
C THR A 341 17.77 17.80 -2.75
N LEU A 342 16.46 18.03 -2.67
CA LEU A 342 15.46 16.94 -2.66
C LEU A 342 15.58 16.06 -3.93
N ALA A 343 15.68 16.69 -5.10
CA ALA A 343 15.84 15.99 -6.37
C ALA A 343 17.21 15.29 -6.49
N GLU A 344 18.29 15.90 -5.98
CA GLU A 344 19.62 15.27 -5.94
C GLU A 344 19.60 13.98 -5.15
N ILE A 345 19.01 13.99 -3.96
CA ILE A 345 18.91 12.79 -3.10
C ILE A 345 17.99 11.75 -3.69
N GLN A 346 16.88 12.15 -4.32
CA GLN A 346 16.02 11.23 -5.07
C GLN A 346 16.74 10.61 -6.26
N PHE A 347 17.59 11.38 -6.94
CA PHE A 347 18.41 10.86 -8.03
C PHE A 347 19.44 9.83 -7.54
N GLU A 348 20.09 10.08 -6.39
CA GLU A 348 21.10 9.21 -5.82
C GLU A 348 20.51 7.93 -5.21
N SER A 349 19.39 8.02 -4.47
CA SER A 349 18.90 6.97 -3.59
C SER A 349 17.48 6.48 -3.90
N GLY A 350 16.72 7.19 -4.72
CA GLY A 350 15.28 6.97 -4.91
C GLY A 350 14.40 7.54 -3.78
N TYR A 351 14.99 7.96 -2.66
CA TYR A 351 14.34 8.60 -1.51
C TYR A 351 14.60 10.12 -1.51
N PRO A 352 13.83 10.88 -0.73
CA PRO A 352 12.68 10.49 0.09
C PRO A 352 11.39 10.36 -0.73
N TYR A 353 10.38 9.72 -0.13
CA TYR A 353 8.99 9.86 -0.57
C TYR A 353 8.53 11.30 -0.35
N ILE A 354 7.51 11.73 -1.07
CA ILE A 354 6.88 13.04 -0.87
C ILE A 354 5.38 12.82 -0.57
N MET A 355 4.90 13.45 0.49
CA MET A 355 3.48 13.61 0.77
C MET A 355 3.11 15.09 0.60
N PHE A 356 2.15 15.40 -0.27
CA PHE A 356 1.66 16.76 -0.48
C PHE A 356 0.62 17.11 0.60
N GLU A 357 1.06 17.79 1.64
CA GLU A 357 0.33 17.99 2.90
C GLU A 357 -1.07 18.55 2.69
N ASP A 358 -1.19 19.64 1.96
CA ASP A 358 -2.47 20.33 1.78
C ASP A 358 -3.41 19.56 0.85
N THR A 359 -2.87 18.93 -0.19
CA THR A 359 -3.65 18.06 -1.11
C THR A 359 -4.28 16.91 -0.33
N VAL A 360 -3.51 16.25 0.52
CA VAL A 360 -3.99 15.15 1.36
C VAL A 360 -5.07 15.64 2.34
N ASN A 361 -4.83 16.76 2.99
CA ASN A 361 -5.77 17.29 3.99
C ASN A 361 -7.05 17.87 3.38
N ARG A 362 -7.01 18.41 2.17
CA ARG A 362 -8.23 18.78 1.42
C ARG A 362 -9.11 17.57 1.11
N ALA A 363 -8.51 16.40 0.92
CA ALA A 363 -9.22 15.14 0.64
C ALA A 363 -9.57 14.33 1.90
N ASN A 364 -9.16 14.77 3.10
CA ASN A 364 -9.36 14.05 4.35
C ASN A 364 -10.86 13.83 4.65
N PRO A 365 -11.35 12.58 4.75
CA PRO A 365 -12.76 12.30 5.06
C PRO A 365 -13.15 12.64 6.50
N ALA A 366 -12.19 12.68 7.43
CA ALA A 366 -12.43 12.85 8.85
C ALA A 366 -11.58 13.98 9.49
N PRO A 367 -11.74 15.25 9.01
CA PRO A 367 -11.02 16.39 9.59
C PRO A 367 -11.42 16.68 11.05
N ASN A 368 -12.57 16.17 11.49
CA ASN A 368 -13.01 16.19 12.88
C ASN A 368 -12.10 15.40 13.83
N VAL A 369 -11.38 14.40 13.36
CA VAL A 369 -10.39 13.64 14.13
C VAL A 369 -9.06 14.41 14.21
N GLY A 370 -8.63 15.01 13.10
CA GLY A 370 -7.39 15.77 13.02
C GLY A 370 -6.86 15.90 11.60
N ARG A 371 -5.64 16.41 11.50
CA ARG A 371 -4.90 16.50 10.24
C ARG A 371 -4.23 15.16 9.93
N ILE A 372 -4.04 14.88 8.65
CA ILE A 372 -3.18 13.79 8.18
C ILE A 372 -1.75 14.34 8.16
N ILE A 373 -0.87 13.73 8.95
CA ILE A 373 0.48 14.25 9.25
C ILE A 373 1.61 13.43 8.66
N SER A 374 1.33 12.22 8.22
CA SER A 374 2.29 11.30 7.58
C SER A 374 1.58 10.20 6.82
N SER A 375 2.35 9.28 6.27
CA SER A 375 1.86 8.07 5.63
C SER A 375 2.59 6.83 6.16
N ASN A 376 2.24 5.66 5.63
CA ASN A 376 2.87 4.38 5.95
C ASN A 376 4.18 4.16 5.16
N LEU A 377 4.72 2.95 5.27
CA LEU A 377 5.95 2.52 4.58
C LEU A 377 5.88 2.67 3.05
N CYS A 378 4.71 2.51 2.45
CA CYS A 378 4.53 2.53 0.98
C CYS A 378 3.74 3.76 0.47
N SER A 379 3.48 4.74 1.32
CA SER A 379 2.85 6.04 0.99
C SER A 379 1.42 5.99 0.44
N GLU A 380 0.65 4.92 0.75
CA GLU A 380 -0.75 4.80 0.33
C GLU A 380 -1.75 4.97 1.47
N ILE A 381 -1.33 4.86 2.74
CA ILE A 381 -2.25 5.01 3.88
C ILE A 381 -2.20 6.46 4.38
N MET A 382 -3.35 7.11 4.38
CA MET A 382 -3.49 8.52 4.74
C MET A 382 -4.73 8.72 5.59
N GLN A 383 -4.53 8.75 6.92
CA GLN A 383 -5.59 8.87 7.91
C GLN A 383 -5.18 9.85 9.00
N PRO A 384 -6.14 10.56 9.63
CA PRO A 384 -5.83 11.42 10.77
C PRO A 384 -5.57 10.61 12.03
N GLN A 385 -4.77 11.16 12.93
CA GLN A 385 -4.38 10.55 14.21
C GLN A 385 -4.67 11.47 15.38
N VAL A 386 -4.86 10.88 16.57
CA VAL A 386 -4.96 11.59 17.84
C VAL A 386 -3.78 11.19 18.71
N ALA A 387 -3.10 12.16 19.30
CA ALA A 387 -1.97 11.93 20.19
C ALA A 387 -2.38 11.18 21.46
N SER A 388 -1.54 10.24 21.90
CA SER A 388 -1.62 9.64 23.22
C SER A 388 -0.90 10.51 24.26
N THR A 389 -1.37 10.48 25.50
CA THR A 389 -0.67 11.08 26.64
C THR A 389 -0.24 10.00 27.62
N PHE A 390 0.84 10.26 28.36
CA PHE A 390 1.49 9.27 29.19
C PHE A 390 1.70 9.77 30.62
N LYS A 391 1.70 8.84 31.58
CA LYS A 391 2.15 9.07 32.95
C LYS A 391 3.69 8.99 33.00
N GLU A 392 4.30 9.49 34.08
CA GLU A 392 5.77 9.43 34.26
C GLU A 392 6.36 8.01 34.23
N ASN A 393 5.56 7.00 34.54
CA ASN A 393 5.98 5.60 34.49
C ASN A 393 5.87 4.96 33.09
N GLY A 394 5.49 5.74 32.07
CA GLY A 394 5.32 5.27 30.68
C GLY A 394 3.99 4.58 30.35
N GLU A 395 3.08 4.45 31.34
CA GLU A 395 1.72 4.00 31.08
C GLU A 395 0.90 5.08 30.36
N PHE A 396 -0.09 4.66 29.57
CA PHE A 396 -1.04 5.60 28.99
C PHE A 396 -1.79 6.34 30.11
N ALA A 397 -1.78 7.68 30.07
CA ALA A 397 -2.74 8.49 30.80
C ALA A 397 -4.04 8.58 30.00
N GLU A 398 -3.91 8.75 28.66
CA GLU A 398 -5.02 8.74 27.72
C GLU A 398 -4.53 8.13 26.40
N GLU A 399 -5.22 7.09 25.93
CA GLU A 399 -4.93 6.47 24.64
C GLU A 399 -5.42 7.36 23.50
N GLY A 400 -4.53 7.68 22.56
CA GLY A 400 -4.86 8.35 21.32
C GLY A 400 -5.48 7.42 20.28
N GLN A 401 -5.37 7.80 19.02
CA GLN A 401 -5.79 7.00 17.87
C GLN A 401 -4.62 6.90 16.89
N ASP A 402 -3.95 5.76 16.88
CA ASP A 402 -2.99 5.40 15.85
C ASP A 402 -3.67 4.57 14.75
N ILE A 403 -2.98 4.34 13.65
CA ILE A 403 -3.57 3.83 12.43
C ILE A 403 -3.14 2.39 12.19
N SER A 404 -4.11 1.56 11.80
CA SER A 404 -3.90 0.32 11.07
C SER A 404 -4.76 0.33 9.80
N CYS A 405 -4.24 -0.26 8.72
CA CYS A 405 -5.02 -0.44 7.52
C CYS A 405 -4.71 -1.80 6.89
N ASN A 406 -5.77 -2.56 6.64
CA ASN A 406 -5.65 -3.80 5.92
C ASN A 406 -5.93 -3.57 4.43
N LEU A 407 -5.21 -4.31 3.59
CA LEU A 407 -5.19 -4.13 2.16
C LEU A 407 -5.61 -5.40 1.42
N GLY A 408 -6.17 -5.19 0.26
CA GLY A 408 -6.44 -6.19 -0.75
C GLY A 408 -6.69 -5.47 -2.07
N SER A 409 -6.44 -6.12 -3.20
CA SER A 409 -6.52 -5.46 -4.49
C SER A 409 -7.42 -6.21 -5.47
N LEU A 410 -8.21 -5.47 -6.23
CA LEU A 410 -8.95 -5.96 -7.37
C LEU A 410 -8.03 -6.02 -8.59
N ASN A 411 -8.17 -7.08 -9.38
CA ASN A 411 -7.50 -7.21 -10.68
C ASN A 411 -8.37 -6.58 -11.76
N ILE A 412 -7.97 -5.43 -12.26
CA ILE A 412 -8.73 -4.62 -13.22
C ILE A 412 -9.12 -5.46 -14.46
N ALA A 413 -8.17 -6.22 -15.03
CA ALA A 413 -8.45 -7.04 -16.21
C ALA A 413 -9.54 -8.08 -15.95
N LYS A 414 -9.54 -8.71 -14.78
CA LYS A 414 -10.56 -9.70 -14.39
C LYS A 414 -11.90 -9.06 -14.07
N MET A 415 -11.90 -7.91 -13.40
CA MET A 415 -13.11 -7.14 -13.14
C MET A 415 -13.77 -6.66 -14.43
N GLN A 416 -12.97 -6.26 -15.43
CA GLN A 416 -13.48 -5.81 -16.72
C GLN A 416 -14.08 -6.94 -17.58
N GLN A 417 -13.80 -8.20 -17.28
CA GLN A 417 -14.41 -9.37 -17.92
C GLN A 417 -15.83 -9.68 -17.43
N LEU A 418 -16.27 -9.09 -16.30
CA LEU A 418 -17.61 -9.29 -15.78
C LEU A 418 -18.66 -8.68 -16.72
N ALA A 419 -19.77 -9.40 -16.95
CA ALA A 419 -20.69 -9.11 -18.03
C ALA A 419 -21.58 -7.88 -17.76
N ASN A 420 -21.93 -7.64 -16.50
CA ASN A 420 -22.93 -6.62 -16.14
C ASN A 420 -22.64 -5.94 -14.80
N GLN A 421 -23.46 -4.96 -14.47
CA GLN A 421 -23.38 -4.19 -13.24
C GLN A 421 -23.49 -5.06 -11.98
N ASP A 422 -24.38 -6.04 -11.97
CA ASP A 422 -24.67 -6.85 -10.78
C ASP A 422 -23.49 -7.75 -10.42
N GLU A 423 -22.86 -8.40 -11.41
CA GLU A 423 -21.66 -9.18 -11.21
C GLU A 423 -20.50 -8.32 -10.71
N PHE A 424 -20.34 -7.13 -11.31
CA PHE A 424 -19.28 -6.20 -10.91
C PHE A 424 -19.49 -5.70 -9.49
N SER A 425 -20.69 -5.24 -9.17
CA SER A 425 -21.07 -4.80 -7.82
C SER A 425 -20.90 -5.91 -6.80
N HIS A 426 -21.30 -7.14 -7.14
CA HIS A 426 -21.12 -8.30 -6.28
C HIS A 426 -19.64 -8.55 -5.92
N SER A 427 -18.73 -8.57 -6.91
CA SER A 427 -17.30 -8.74 -6.66
C SER A 427 -16.72 -7.64 -5.77
N VAL A 428 -17.10 -6.37 -5.98
CA VAL A 428 -16.68 -5.25 -5.12
C VAL A 428 -17.17 -5.46 -3.69
N ARG A 429 -18.44 -5.87 -3.51
CA ARG A 429 -19.03 -6.12 -2.19
C ARG A 429 -18.41 -7.29 -1.45
N VAL A 430 -18.04 -8.36 -2.15
CA VAL A 430 -17.34 -9.51 -1.57
C VAL A 430 -15.97 -9.09 -1.03
N ALA A 431 -15.20 -8.34 -1.83
CA ALA A 431 -13.90 -7.82 -1.42
C ALA A 431 -14.02 -6.84 -0.24
N TYR A 432 -15.02 -5.95 -0.27
CA TYR A 432 -15.33 -5.03 0.82
C TYR A 432 -15.58 -5.76 2.14
N LYS A 433 -16.52 -6.70 2.15
CA LYS A 433 -16.90 -7.47 3.34
C LYS A 433 -15.71 -8.25 3.92
N PHE A 434 -14.85 -8.79 3.04
CA PHE A 434 -13.62 -9.45 3.46
C PHE A 434 -12.69 -8.49 4.22
N LEU A 435 -12.38 -7.33 3.64
CA LEU A 435 -11.50 -6.34 4.30
C LEU A 435 -12.13 -5.77 5.56
N ASN A 436 -13.43 -5.50 5.57
CA ASN A 436 -14.14 -5.06 6.77
C ASN A 436 -14.05 -6.11 7.90
N ARG A 437 -14.16 -7.40 7.56
CA ARG A 437 -13.99 -8.47 8.55
C ARG A 437 -12.56 -8.55 9.08
N VAL A 438 -11.54 -8.37 8.24
CA VAL A 438 -10.14 -8.29 8.70
C VAL A 438 -9.98 -7.18 9.74
N ALA A 439 -10.50 -5.99 9.49
CA ALA A 439 -10.44 -4.86 10.43
C ALA A 439 -11.10 -5.20 11.78
N LYS A 440 -12.23 -5.92 11.76
CA LYS A 440 -12.99 -6.28 12.97
C LYS A 440 -12.34 -7.35 13.84
N VAL A 441 -11.61 -8.29 13.24
CA VAL A 441 -11.06 -9.45 13.97
C VAL A 441 -9.56 -9.35 14.23
N THR A 442 -8.93 -8.25 13.83
CA THR A 442 -7.50 -8.05 14.06
C THR A 442 -7.23 -7.68 15.50
N GLU A 443 -6.47 -8.53 16.19
CA GLU A 443 -6.04 -8.32 17.57
C GLU A 443 -4.64 -7.70 17.60
N MET A 444 -4.49 -6.58 18.33
CA MET A 444 -3.24 -5.83 18.48
C MET A 444 -3.06 -5.32 19.92
N GLU A 445 -3.31 -6.19 20.90
CA GLU A 445 -3.29 -5.86 22.33
C GLU A 445 -1.99 -5.17 22.79
N SER A 446 -0.86 -5.47 22.12
CA SER A 446 0.43 -4.83 22.41
C SER A 446 0.48 -3.33 22.08
N SER A 447 -0.45 -2.83 21.26
CA SER A 447 -0.50 -1.43 20.80
C SER A 447 -1.90 -0.84 20.99
N PRO A 448 -2.29 -0.46 22.21
CA PRO A 448 -3.65 -0.02 22.55
C PRO A 448 -4.17 1.16 21.72
N SER A 449 -3.32 2.14 21.40
CA SER A 449 -3.69 3.28 20.56
C SER A 449 -4.06 2.87 19.14
N VAL A 450 -3.41 1.83 18.60
CA VAL A 450 -3.75 1.24 17.29
C VAL A 450 -5.10 0.50 17.37
N VAL A 451 -5.35 -0.24 18.46
CA VAL A 451 -6.64 -0.91 18.68
C VAL A 451 -7.77 0.12 18.74
N LYS A 452 -7.58 1.20 19.51
CA LYS A 452 -8.59 2.26 19.62
C LYS A 452 -8.85 2.95 18.28
N GLY A 453 -7.80 3.30 17.54
CA GLY A 453 -7.90 3.90 16.21
C GLY A 453 -8.62 2.99 15.23
N ASN A 454 -8.25 1.71 15.18
CA ASN A 454 -8.91 0.71 14.33
C ASN A 454 -10.40 0.57 14.65
N ASN A 455 -10.77 0.48 15.92
CA ASN A 455 -12.17 0.33 16.35
C ASN A 455 -13.04 1.55 16.03
N LEU A 456 -12.46 2.74 16.09
CA LEU A 456 -13.17 3.99 15.80
C LEU A 456 -13.28 4.26 14.31
N ALA A 457 -12.23 4.00 13.55
CA ALA A 457 -12.18 4.25 12.11
C ALA A 457 -12.71 3.08 11.27
N ARG A 458 -12.46 1.85 11.66
CA ARG A 458 -12.69 0.63 10.85
C ARG A 458 -12.23 0.80 9.40
N ALA A 459 -11.07 1.43 9.23
CA ALA A 459 -10.54 1.77 7.91
C ALA A 459 -10.11 0.53 7.14
N ILE A 460 -10.40 0.53 5.85
CA ILE A 460 -9.93 -0.47 4.89
C ILE A 460 -9.21 0.20 3.71
N GLY A 461 -8.42 -0.56 2.99
CA GLY A 461 -7.71 -0.09 1.81
C GLY A 461 -7.93 -1.04 0.63
N LEU A 462 -9.09 -0.95 -0.03
CA LEU A 462 -9.29 -1.66 -1.28
C LEU A 462 -8.47 -0.99 -2.38
N GLY A 463 -7.53 -1.73 -2.95
CA GLY A 463 -6.64 -1.26 -3.99
C GLY A 463 -6.93 -1.86 -5.36
N GLN A 464 -6.05 -1.51 -6.31
CA GLN A 464 -6.15 -1.93 -7.71
C GLN A 464 -4.80 -2.46 -8.20
N MET A 465 -4.84 -3.46 -9.08
CA MET A 465 -3.66 -3.95 -9.80
C MET A 465 -4.02 -4.38 -11.21
N ASN A 466 -3.00 -4.60 -12.03
CA ASN A 466 -3.15 -5.05 -13.41
C ASN A 466 -3.74 -4.01 -14.38
N LEU A 467 -3.51 -2.72 -14.12
CA LEU A 467 -3.96 -1.68 -15.07
C LEU A 467 -3.24 -1.85 -16.41
N HIS A 468 -1.91 -1.90 -16.41
CA HIS A 468 -1.17 -2.01 -17.67
C HIS A 468 -1.42 -3.35 -18.36
N GLY A 469 -1.50 -4.45 -17.60
CA GLY A 469 -1.85 -5.76 -18.18
C GLY A 469 -3.22 -5.78 -18.86
N TRP A 470 -4.22 -5.14 -18.26
CA TRP A 470 -5.52 -4.95 -18.91
C TRP A 470 -5.39 -4.17 -20.21
N LEU A 471 -4.71 -3.02 -20.19
CA LEU A 471 -4.52 -2.18 -21.37
C LEU A 471 -3.76 -2.92 -22.48
N ILE A 472 -2.73 -3.72 -22.13
CA ILE A 472 -2.01 -4.57 -23.08
C ILE A 472 -2.97 -5.58 -23.73
N SER A 473 -3.84 -6.22 -22.93
CA SER A 473 -4.80 -7.21 -23.45
C SER A 473 -5.85 -6.61 -24.39
N GLU A 474 -6.15 -5.33 -24.22
CA GLU A 474 -7.09 -4.58 -25.07
C GLU A 474 -6.40 -3.86 -26.25
N GLY A 475 -5.08 -3.88 -26.32
CA GLY A 475 -4.32 -3.15 -27.35
C GLY A 475 -4.36 -1.62 -27.17
N ILE A 476 -4.56 -1.14 -25.94
CA ILE A 476 -4.69 0.30 -25.64
C ILE A 476 -3.36 0.81 -25.07
N PRO A 477 -2.73 1.83 -25.69
CA PRO A 477 -1.52 2.44 -25.14
C PRO A 477 -1.78 3.07 -23.76
N TYR A 478 -0.91 2.81 -22.80
CA TYR A 478 -1.03 3.34 -21.42
C TYR A 478 -1.11 4.87 -21.38
N ASP A 479 -0.37 5.54 -22.24
CA ASP A 479 -0.27 6.99 -22.35
C ASP A 479 -1.35 7.64 -23.26
N SER A 480 -2.42 6.90 -23.57
CA SER A 480 -3.52 7.38 -24.41
C SER A 480 -4.68 8.01 -23.60
N GLU A 481 -5.43 8.88 -24.22
CA GLU A 481 -6.65 9.46 -23.67
C GLU A 481 -7.72 8.37 -23.40
N GLU A 482 -7.85 7.41 -24.31
CA GLU A 482 -8.76 6.26 -24.15
C GLU A 482 -8.45 5.47 -22.89
N ALA A 483 -7.17 5.21 -22.58
CA ALA A 483 -6.75 4.52 -21.36
C ALA A 483 -7.20 5.31 -20.12
N GLN A 484 -7.04 6.63 -20.11
CA GLN A 484 -7.47 7.49 -19.00
C GLN A 484 -8.99 7.51 -18.83
N GLU A 485 -9.76 7.62 -19.92
CA GLU A 485 -11.22 7.62 -19.87
C GLU A 485 -11.78 6.30 -19.35
N ARG A 486 -11.29 5.18 -19.86
CA ARG A 486 -11.71 3.84 -19.42
C ARG A 486 -11.34 3.58 -17.95
N PHE A 487 -10.14 4.01 -17.54
CA PHE A 487 -9.70 3.84 -16.16
C PHE A 487 -10.49 4.75 -15.20
N ARG A 488 -10.83 5.98 -15.61
CA ARG A 488 -11.69 6.88 -14.83
C ARG A 488 -13.07 6.27 -14.59
N ALA A 489 -13.69 5.70 -15.61
CA ALA A 489 -14.97 5.04 -15.48
C ALA A 489 -14.91 3.82 -14.55
N TYR A 490 -13.85 3.01 -14.66
CA TYR A 490 -13.61 1.89 -13.76
C TYR A 490 -13.49 2.33 -12.29
N MET A 491 -12.66 3.34 -12.02
CA MET A 491 -12.47 3.84 -10.64
C MET A 491 -13.76 4.47 -10.07
N HIS A 492 -14.51 5.19 -10.90
CA HIS A 492 -15.83 5.70 -10.55
C HIS A 492 -16.75 4.55 -10.10
N ASP A 493 -16.87 3.51 -10.91
CA ASP A 493 -17.79 2.39 -10.66
C ASP A 493 -17.39 1.63 -9.38
N VAL A 494 -16.10 1.33 -9.18
CA VAL A 494 -15.61 0.71 -7.95
C VAL A 494 -15.98 1.57 -6.74
N THR A 495 -15.70 2.87 -6.78
CA THR A 495 -15.96 3.77 -5.67
C THR A 495 -17.46 3.86 -5.34
N TYR A 496 -18.32 3.96 -6.36
CA TYR A 496 -19.75 3.99 -6.19
C TYR A 496 -20.30 2.76 -5.46
N PHE A 497 -19.95 1.56 -5.92
CA PHE A 497 -20.42 0.32 -5.32
C PHE A 497 -19.78 0.05 -3.96
N LEU A 498 -18.55 0.49 -3.75
CA LEU A 498 -17.84 0.34 -2.48
C LEU A 498 -18.46 1.20 -1.38
N ILE A 499 -18.84 2.44 -1.68
CA ILE A 499 -19.56 3.31 -0.75
C ILE A 499 -20.93 2.69 -0.42
N GLY A 500 -21.68 2.21 -1.43
CA GLY A 500 -22.93 1.50 -1.21
C GLY A 500 -22.78 0.28 -0.29
N ALA A 501 -21.71 -0.49 -0.46
CA ALA A 501 -21.42 -1.62 0.42
C ALA A 501 -21.18 -1.20 1.88
N SER A 502 -20.47 -0.07 2.11
CA SER A 502 -20.24 0.45 3.45
C SER A 502 -21.51 1.02 4.10
N ILE A 503 -22.43 1.59 3.32
CA ILE A 503 -23.76 2.02 3.80
C ILE A 503 -24.55 0.79 4.27
N ASP A 504 -24.68 -0.23 3.41
CA ASP A 504 -25.42 -1.46 3.76
C ASP A 504 -24.87 -2.12 5.03
N GLN A 505 -23.56 -2.06 5.23
CA GLN A 505 -22.89 -2.66 6.39
C GLN A 505 -23.23 -1.95 7.71
N VAL A 506 -23.73 -0.72 7.67
CA VAL A 506 -24.17 0.02 8.89
C VAL A 506 -25.26 -0.74 9.63
N GLN A 507 -26.13 -1.47 8.94
CA GLN A 507 -27.18 -2.28 9.57
C GLN A 507 -26.61 -3.40 10.46
N ILE A 508 -25.40 -3.84 10.18
CA ILE A 508 -24.73 -4.94 10.93
C ILE A 508 -23.77 -4.37 11.97
N ASP A 509 -22.94 -3.40 11.58
CA ASP A 509 -21.80 -2.92 12.37
C ASP A 509 -22.04 -1.56 13.03
N GLY A 510 -23.10 -0.85 12.64
CA GLY A 510 -23.30 0.55 13.00
C GLY A 510 -22.35 1.50 12.25
N ARG A 511 -22.55 2.78 12.41
CA ARG A 511 -21.66 3.83 11.88
C ARG A 511 -20.26 3.69 12.51
N PHE A 512 -19.21 4.06 11.77
CA PHE A 512 -17.86 4.14 12.35
C PHE A 512 -17.81 5.21 13.47
N GLY A 513 -16.92 5.01 14.48
CA GLY A 513 -16.96 5.81 15.71
C GLY A 513 -16.71 7.30 15.53
N ASN A 514 -15.93 7.69 14.52
CA ASN A 514 -15.62 9.09 14.21
C ASN A 514 -16.57 9.71 13.16
N TYR A 515 -17.76 9.14 12.93
CA TYR A 515 -18.68 9.57 11.88
C TYR A 515 -19.19 11.00 12.09
N SER A 516 -19.54 11.34 13.34
CA SER A 516 -20.06 12.68 13.65
C SER A 516 -19.00 13.77 13.45
N GLY A 517 -19.32 14.78 12.66
CA GLY A 517 -18.41 15.85 12.25
C GLY A 517 -17.53 15.50 11.04
N SER A 518 -17.67 14.31 10.47
CA SER A 518 -16.95 13.90 9.28
C SER A 518 -17.56 14.49 7.99
N ARG A 519 -16.77 14.47 6.92
CA ARG A 519 -17.25 14.87 5.58
C ARG A 519 -18.20 13.83 4.95
N TRP A 520 -18.33 12.66 5.55
CA TRP A 520 -19.40 11.72 5.23
C TRP A 520 -20.74 12.22 5.79
N GLU A 521 -20.77 12.67 7.06
CA GLU A 521 -21.99 13.15 7.72
C GLU A 521 -22.55 14.41 7.04
N ASP A 522 -21.71 15.38 6.70
CA ASP A 522 -22.18 16.60 6.01
C ASP A 522 -22.42 16.39 4.51
N GLY A 523 -21.94 15.29 3.94
CA GLY A 523 -22.09 14.93 2.54
C GLY A 523 -21.15 15.64 1.57
N SER A 524 -20.22 16.47 2.07
CA SER A 524 -19.31 17.24 1.21
C SER A 524 -18.32 16.37 0.43
N LEU A 525 -18.00 15.17 0.94
CA LEU A 525 -17.17 14.22 0.21
C LEU A 525 -17.91 13.64 -1.00
N ILE A 526 -19.20 13.33 -0.84
CA ILE A 526 -20.04 12.85 -1.95
C ILE A 526 -20.24 13.96 -2.99
N ASP A 527 -20.40 15.22 -2.58
CA ASP A 527 -20.48 16.34 -3.52
C ASP A 527 -19.23 16.45 -4.40
N ALA A 528 -18.05 16.26 -3.82
CA ALA A 528 -16.81 16.26 -4.57
C ALA A 528 -16.75 15.11 -5.60
N LEU A 529 -17.21 13.90 -5.22
CA LEU A 529 -17.29 12.75 -6.13
C LEU A 529 -18.33 12.94 -7.23
N ALA A 530 -19.47 13.53 -6.90
CA ALA A 530 -20.51 13.89 -7.88
C ALA A 530 -19.99 14.90 -8.93
N GLU A 531 -19.20 15.89 -8.50
CA GLU A 531 -18.57 16.83 -9.43
C GLU A 531 -17.54 16.14 -10.33
N GLU A 532 -16.73 15.22 -9.76
CA GLU A 532 -15.77 14.44 -10.55
C GLU A 532 -16.45 13.48 -11.54
N SER A 533 -17.64 12.95 -11.19
CA SER A 533 -18.40 12.05 -12.06
C SER A 533 -18.81 12.67 -13.40
N LYS A 534 -18.89 14.01 -13.49
CA LYS A 534 -19.17 14.73 -14.76
C LYS A 534 -18.10 14.50 -15.83
N LYS A 535 -16.90 14.06 -15.42
CA LYS A 535 -15.79 13.75 -16.33
C LYS A 535 -15.80 12.30 -16.82
N VAL A 536 -16.72 11.48 -16.31
CA VAL A 536 -16.79 10.05 -16.64
C VAL A 536 -17.52 9.86 -17.97
N ASN A 537 -16.90 9.12 -18.87
CA ASN A 537 -17.55 8.71 -20.11
C ASN A 537 -18.57 7.59 -19.82
N LEU A 538 -19.84 7.89 -20.07
CA LEU A 538 -20.95 6.97 -19.80
C LEU A 538 -20.86 5.65 -20.56
N GLU A 539 -20.23 5.63 -21.72
CA GLU A 539 -20.07 4.40 -22.50
C GLU A 539 -19.26 3.35 -21.75
N TYR A 540 -18.32 3.78 -20.91
CA TYR A 540 -17.43 2.90 -20.17
C TYR A 540 -17.90 2.62 -18.74
N SER A 541 -18.80 3.44 -18.17
CA SER A 541 -19.35 3.20 -16.83
C SER A 541 -20.35 2.04 -16.84
N ARG A 542 -20.37 1.26 -15.77
CA ARG A 542 -21.36 0.20 -15.50
C ARG A 542 -22.51 0.66 -14.62
N VAL A 543 -22.41 1.82 -13.98
CA VAL A 543 -23.49 2.35 -13.14
C VAL A 543 -24.67 2.72 -14.01
N ARG A 544 -25.79 2.06 -13.78
CA ARG A 544 -27.04 2.22 -14.53
C ARG A 544 -28.22 2.24 -13.58
N SER A 545 -29.24 3.02 -13.93
CA SER A 545 -30.55 3.02 -13.28
C SER A 545 -31.65 3.16 -14.32
N PRO A 546 -32.80 2.55 -14.11
CA PRO A 546 -33.95 2.77 -14.99
C PRO A 546 -34.57 4.19 -14.87
N PHE A 547 -34.15 4.98 -13.87
CA PHE A 547 -34.74 6.28 -13.55
C PHE A 547 -33.93 7.47 -14.09
N THR A 548 -32.62 7.31 -14.28
CA THR A 548 -31.73 8.37 -14.77
C THR A 548 -30.50 7.80 -15.42
N GLU A 549 -29.97 8.43 -16.45
CA GLU A 549 -28.65 8.17 -17.01
C GLU A 549 -27.59 9.14 -16.47
N ASP A 550 -28.01 10.19 -15.74
CA ASP A 550 -27.07 11.17 -15.16
C ASP A 550 -26.39 10.61 -13.93
N LEU A 551 -25.05 10.48 -13.99
CA LEU A 551 -24.25 10.01 -12.88
C LEU A 551 -24.33 10.92 -11.67
N VAL A 552 -24.51 12.23 -11.85
CA VAL A 552 -24.66 13.17 -10.72
C VAL A 552 -25.92 12.85 -9.91
N ASP A 553 -27.03 12.46 -10.58
CA ASP A 553 -28.24 12.05 -9.87
C ASP A 553 -28.02 10.76 -9.05
N HIS A 554 -27.23 9.81 -9.58
CA HIS A 554 -26.86 8.61 -8.82
C HIS A 554 -26.07 8.97 -7.55
N TRP A 555 -25.11 9.90 -7.66
CA TRP A 555 -24.35 10.38 -6.51
C TRP A 555 -25.21 11.16 -5.52
N ASN A 556 -26.19 11.94 -5.97
CA ASN A 556 -27.14 12.62 -5.10
C ASN A 556 -28.02 11.63 -4.31
N GLY A 557 -28.44 10.53 -4.94
CA GLY A 557 -29.12 9.43 -4.26
C GLY A 557 -28.25 8.83 -3.15
N LEU A 558 -27.01 8.50 -3.49
CA LEU A 558 -26.03 7.93 -2.55
C LEU A 558 -25.72 8.91 -1.38
N LYS A 559 -25.66 10.22 -1.67
CA LYS A 559 -25.51 11.26 -0.64
C LYS A 559 -26.63 11.22 0.39
N TRP A 560 -27.87 11.05 -0.09
CA TRP A 560 -29.02 10.94 0.79
C TRP A 560 -28.89 9.72 1.72
N GLU A 561 -28.49 8.56 1.19
CA GLU A 561 -28.27 7.35 1.97
C GLU A 561 -27.14 7.52 2.99
N VAL A 562 -25.98 8.07 2.60
CA VAL A 562 -24.86 8.34 3.51
C VAL A 562 -25.27 9.24 4.68
N LYS A 563 -26.05 10.29 4.42
CA LYS A 563 -26.51 11.21 5.46
C LYS A 563 -27.54 10.61 6.42
N ASN A 564 -28.42 9.75 5.94
CA ASN A 564 -29.47 9.15 6.73
C ASN A 564 -29.02 7.87 7.45
N ASP A 565 -28.37 6.97 6.73
CA ASP A 565 -27.95 5.67 7.26
C ASP A 565 -26.53 5.74 7.86
N GLY A 566 -25.62 6.46 7.22
CA GLY A 566 -24.23 6.63 7.62
C GLY A 566 -23.29 5.73 6.83
N MET A 567 -22.06 5.65 7.31
CA MET A 567 -20.98 4.81 6.77
C MET A 567 -20.46 3.88 7.87
N ALA A 568 -20.16 2.63 7.52
CA ALA A 568 -19.55 1.68 8.44
C ALA A 568 -18.03 1.88 8.61
N ASN A 569 -17.37 2.53 7.64
CA ASN A 569 -15.92 2.69 7.55
C ASN A 569 -15.55 4.16 7.30
N GLN A 570 -14.51 4.64 7.98
CA GLN A 570 -13.98 5.99 7.82
C GLN A 570 -13.27 6.17 6.47
N HIS A 571 -12.49 5.14 6.06
CA HIS A 571 -11.75 5.10 4.80
C HIS A 571 -11.98 3.77 4.09
N LEU A 572 -11.98 3.79 2.76
CA LEU A 572 -12.34 2.64 1.93
C LEU A 572 -11.24 2.20 0.95
N GLN A 573 -10.47 3.11 0.38
CA GLN A 573 -9.56 2.82 -0.72
C GLN A 573 -8.13 3.32 -0.47
N ALA A 574 -7.16 2.49 -0.87
CA ALA A 574 -5.75 2.85 -0.98
C ALA A 574 -5.12 2.00 -2.09
N ILE A 575 -4.27 2.58 -2.93
CA ILE A 575 -3.61 1.84 -4.01
C ILE A 575 -2.16 1.53 -3.62
N PRO A 576 -1.89 0.27 -3.19
CA PRO A 576 -0.56 -0.18 -2.78
C PRO A 576 0.30 -0.61 -3.98
N PRO A 577 1.61 -0.88 -3.77
CA PRO A 577 2.51 -1.31 -4.84
C PRO A 577 2.20 -2.71 -5.39
N THR A 578 1.56 -3.60 -4.63
CA THR A 578 1.18 -5.00 -4.96
C THR A 578 2.32 -5.89 -5.48
N GLY A 579 3.55 -5.67 -5.03
CA GLY A 579 4.75 -6.33 -5.60
C GLY A 579 4.70 -7.86 -5.62
N SER A 580 4.46 -8.51 -4.47
CA SER A 580 4.46 -9.98 -4.38
C SER A 580 3.16 -10.61 -4.83
N ILE A 581 2.02 -10.02 -4.46
CA ILE A 581 0.70 -10.59 -4.75
C ILE A 581 0.32 -10.54 -6.23
N SER A 582 0.88 -9.60 -7.00
CA SER A 582 0.62 -9.52 -8.44
C SER A 582 1.14 -10.74 -9.20
N TYR A 583 2.28 -11.32 -8.81
CA TYR A 583 2.81 -12.53 -9.43
C TYR A 583 1.91 -13.74 -9.20
N ILE A 584 1.40 -13.91 -7.97
CA ILE A 584 0.47 -15.01 -7.62
C ILE A 584 -0.84 -14.86 -8.40
N ASN A 585 -1.31 -13.64 -8.56
CA ASN A 585 -2.56 -13.31 -9.23
C ASN A 585 -2.43 -13.25 -10.77
N ASN A 586 -1.25 -13.44 -11.33
CA ASN A 586 -0.98 -13.27 -12.76
C ASN A 586 -1.39 -11.88 -13.25
N SER A 587 -0.85 -10.85 -12.63
CA SER A 587 -1.17 -9.45 -12.95
C SER A 587 0.09 -8.60 -13.06
N THR A 588 -0.02 -7.44 -13.68
CA THR A 588 0.98 -6.38 -13.54
C THR A 588 0.79 -5.67 -12.19
N ALA A 589 1.88 -5.16 -11.62
CA ALA A 589 1.84 -4.57 -10.29
C ALA A 589 1.11 -3.22 -10.30
N SER A 590 0.22 -3.01 -9.33
CA SER A 590 -0.47 -1.73 -9.08
C SER A 590 -1.12 -1.14 -10.35
N ILE A 591 -1.08 0.17 -10.49
CA ILE A 591 -1.58 0.90 -11.66
C ILE A 591 -0.46 1.55 -12.49
N HIS A 592 0.81 1.31 -12.14
CA HIS A 592 1.94 1.81 -12.95
C HIS A 592 2.23 0.89 -14.14
N PRO A 593 2.94 1.39 -15.17
CA PRO A 593 3.32 0.57 -16.32
C PRO A 593 4.39 -0.46 -15.96
N VAL A 594 4.47 -1.52 -16.76
CA VAL A 594 5.54 -2.52 -16.63
C VAL A 594 6.92 -1.93 -16.94
N THR A 595 7.94 -2.41 -16.26
CA THR A 595 9.34 -2.00 -16.52
C THR A 595 9.94 -2.68 -17.73
N ALA A 596 9.41 -3.85 -18.10
CA ALA A 596 9.73 -4.60 -19.31
C ALA A 596 8.53 -5.47 -19.71
N PRO A 597 8.30 -5.76 -20.99
CA PRO A 597 7.26 -6.69 -21.43
C PRO A 597 7.43 -8.09 -20.84
N ILE A 598 8.67 -8.54 -20.71
CA ILE A 598 9.06 -9.74 -19.96
C ILE A 598 10.01 -9.30 -18.87
N GLU A 599 9.54 -9.32 -17.64
CA GLU A 599 10.32 -8.94 -16.46
C GLU A 599 11.32 -10.06 -16.10
N ILE A 600 12.56 -9.68 -15.78
CA ILE A 600 13.60 -10.62 -15.34
C ILE A 600 13.80 -10.43 -13.84
N ARG A 601 13.52 -11.47 -13.07
CA ARG A 601 13.69 -11.47 -11.61
C ARG A 601 14.85 -12.36 -11.19
N LYS A 602 15.61 -11.93 -10.19
CA LYS A 602 16.63 -12.76 -9.56
C LYS A 602 16.05 -13.40 -8.29
N GLU A 603 15.78 -14.70 -8.35
CA GLU A 603 15.12 -15.43 -7.28
C GLU A 603 16.12 -16.36 -6.57
N GLY A 604 16.73 -15.87 -5.51
CA GLY A 604 17.60 -16.65 -4.61
C GLY A 604 18.56 -17.62 -5.34
N LYS A 605 18.49 -18.89 -4.99
CA LYS A 605 19.35 -19.96 -5.58
C LYS A 605 18.91 -20.37 -7.00
N VAL A 606 17.67 -20.03 -7.40
CA VAL A 606 17.14 -20.41 -8.73
C VAL A 606 17.78 -19.57 -9.85
N GLY A 607 18.20 -18.35 -9.53
CA GLY A 607 18.80 -17.44 -10.48
C GLY A 607 17.79 -16.56 -11.19
N ARG A 608 17.93 -16.35 -12.50
CA ARG A 608 17.02 -15.51 -13.30
C ARG A 608 15.72 -16.25 -13.61
N VAL A 609 14.60 -15.60 -13.34
CA VAL A 609 13.24 -16.04 -13.66
C VAL A 609 12.58 -14.99 -14.55
N TYR A 610 11.95 -15.41 -15.62
CA TYR A 610 11.32 -14.55 -16.61
C TYR A 610 9.81 -14.54 -16.38
N TYR A 611 9.24 -13.34 -16.34
CA TYR A 611 7.82 -13.12 -16.08
C TYR A 611 7.19 -12.28 -17.19
N PRO A 612 6.46 -12.92 -18.13
CA PRO A 612 5.72 -12.20 -19.15
C PRO A 612 4.58 -11.38 -18.54
N ALA A 613 4.40 -10.15 -18.99
CA ALA A 613 3.27 -9.32 -18.57
C ALA A 613 1.93 -9.96 -18.95
N TYR A 614 0.91 -9.72 -18.13
CA TYR A 614 -0.46 -10.12 -18.47
C TYR A 614 -0.89 -9.49 -19.81
N GLY A 615 -1.59 -10.25 -20.63
CA GLY A 615 -2.06 -9.80 -21.95
C GLY A 615 -0.99 -9.78 -23.04
N LEU A 616 0.27 -10.08 -22.73
CA LEU A 616 1.35 -10.11 -23.71
C LEU A 616 1.17 -11.27 -24.70
N THR A 617 1.40 -10.98 -25.98
CA THR A 617 1.41 -11.95 -27.09
C THR A 617 2.61 -11.71 -27.99
N SER A 618 2.93 -12.67 -28.88
CA SER A 618 3.96 -12.48 -29.89
C SER A 618 3.65 -11.33 -30.87
N GLU A 619 2.38 -10.99 -31.02
CA GLU A 619 1.92 -9.95 -31.96
C GLU A 619 2.04 -8.54 -31.36
N ASN A 620 1.71 -8.39 -30.04
CA ASN A 620 1.64 -7.07 -29.41
C ASN A 620 2.92 -6.66 -28.66
N ILE A 621 3.88 -7.55 -28.47
CA ILE A 621 5.09 -7.27 -27.66
C ILE A 621 5.88 -6.06 -28.13
N SER A 622 5.93 -5.82 -29.44
CA SER A 622 6.64 -4.66 -30.02
C SER A 622 5.94 -3.33 -29.78
N GLU A 623 4.65 -3.36 -29.40
CA GLU A 623 3.83 -2.17 -29.13
C GLU A 623 3.79 -1.82 -27.66
N VAL A 624 4.20 -2.74 -26.77
CA VAL A 624 4.20 -2.53 -25.32
C VAL A 624 5.32 -1.60 -24.92
N LYS A 625 4.99 -0.37 -24.56
CA LYS A 625 5.92 0.60 -24.00
C LYS A 625 6.20 0.29 -22.53
N THR A 626 7.46 0.36 -22.14
CA THR A 626 7.89 0.25 -20.74
C THR A 626 7.60 1.54 -19.96
N ALA A 627 7.61 1.45 -18.64
CA ALA A 627 7.47 2.62 -17.77
C ALA A 627 8.49 3.73 -18.07
N TYR A 628 9.69 3.33 -18.46
CA TYR A 628 10.76 4.25 -18.85
C TYR A 628 10.54 4.93 -20.19
N GLU A 629 9.86 4.26 -21.13
CA GLU A 629 9.50 4.82 -22.45
C GLU A 629 8.28 5.74 -22.37
N ILE A 630 7.29 5.36 -21.54
CA ILE A 630 6.09 6.16 -21.24
C ILE A 630 6.50 7.47 -20.55
N GLY A 631 7.39 7.36 -19.56
CA GLY A 631 7.92 8.51 -18.83
C GLY A 631 7.05 8.99 -17.68
N PRO A 632 7.61 9.82 -16.80
CA PRO A 632 6.98 10.22 -15.55
C PRO A 632 5.71 11.04 -15.73
N GLU A 633 5.61 11.84 -16.79
CA GLU A 633 4.47 12.75 -17.01
C GLU A 633 3.17 11.99 -17.24
N ALA A 634 3.18 11.03 -18.16
CA ALA A 634 1.99 10.19 -18.45
C ALA A 634 1.62 9.28 -17.27
N ILE A 635 2.61 8.83 -16.50
CA ILE A 635 2.34 8.05 -15.27
C ILE A 635 1.65 8.92 -14.23
N ILE A 636 2.12 10.16 -14.01
CA ILE A 636 1.47 11.12 -13.11
C ILE A 636 0.03 11.37 -13.56
N ASP A 637 -0.20 11.58 -14.86
CA ASP A 637 -1.54 11.84 -15.40
C ASP A 637 -2.51 10.68 -15.12
N MET A 638 -2.05 9.44 -15.26
CA MET A 638 -2.87 8.26 -14.95
C MET A 638 -3.18 8.15 -13.45
N TYR A 639 -2.21 8.45 -12.57
CA TYR A 639 -2.45 8.51 -11.13
C TYR A 639 -3.38 9.66 -10.74
N ALA A 640 -3.31 10.79 -11.45
CA ALA A 640 -4.21 11.93 -11.26
C ALA A 640 -5.66 11.57 -11.62
N VAL A 641 -5.88 10.70 -12.60
CA VAL A 641 -7.22 10.15 -12.92
C VAL A 641 -7.79 9.36 -11.75
N ALA A 642 -6.98 8.57 -11.07
CA ALA A 642 -7.43 7.74 -9.93
C ALA A 642 -7.56 8.52 -8.63
N SER A 643 -6.75 9.55 -8.41
CA SER A 643 -6.59 10.24 -7.12
C SER A 643 -7.91 10.76 -6.51
N PRO A 644 -8.86 11.36 -7.26
CA PRO A 644 -10.12 11.83 -6.70
C PRO A 644 -11.02 10.71 -6.14
N TRP A 645 -10.89 9.50 -6.68
CA TRP A 645 -11.70 8.34 -6.31
C TRP A 645 -11.17 7.59 -5.10
N VAL A 646 -9.91 7.81 -4.73
CA VAL A 646 -9.22 7.13 -3.63
C VAL A 646 -9.17 8.06 -2.42
N ASP A 647 -9.83 7.69 -1.33
CA ASP A 647 -9.93 8.52 -0.13
C ASP A 647 -8.67 8.50 0.75
N GLN A 648 -7.77 7.57 0.53
CA GLN A 648 -6.41 7.59 1.07
C GLN A 648 -5.38 7.94 -0.01
N GLY A 649 -4.24 7.26 -0.07
CA GLY A 649 -3.15 7.55 -1.00
C GLY A 649 -2.96 6.51 -2.10
N LEU A 650 -1.99 6.80 -2.95
CA LEU A 650 -1.58 5.96 -4.07
C LEU A 650 -0.05 5.92 -4.10
N SER A 651 0.52 4.72 -4.15
CA SER A 651 1.98 4.50 -4.20
C SER A 651 2.53 4.82 -5.59
N LEU A 652 2.65 6.11 -5.90
CA LEU A 652 3.16 6.58 -7.21
C LEU A 652 4.66 6.39 -7.31
N THR A 653 5.10 5.44 -8.12
CA THR A 653 6.51 5.30 -8.52
C THR A 653 6.74 5.99 -9.85
N LEU A 654 7.77 6.82 -9.94
CA LEU A 654 8.18 7.50 -11.16
C LEU A 654 9.43 6.86 -11.74
N PHE A 655 9.43 6.68 -13.05
CA PHE A 655 10.49 6.00 -13.80
C PHE A 655 11.16 6.98 -14.76
N PHE A 656 12.47 7.07 -14.66
CA PHE A 656 13.29 7.97 -15.47
C PHE A 656 14.34 7.21 -16.26
N ARG A 657 14.59 7.64 -17.48
CA ARG A 657 15.70 7.13 -18.29
C ARG A 657 17.04 7.56 -17.69
N ASP A 658 18.10 6.88 -18.08
CA ASP A 658 19.49 7.17 -17.69
C ASP A 658 19.99 8.56 -18.13
N THR A 659 19.29 9.19 -19.05
CA THR A 659 19.56 10.57 -19.50
C THR A 659 18.88 11.66 -18.67
N ALA A 660 18.03 11.26 -17.68
CA ALA A 660 17.32 12.21 -16.85
C ALA A 660 18.27 13.01 -15.94
N THR A 661 17.85 14.21 -15.64
CA THR A 661 18.58 15.15 -14.77
C THR A 661 17.75 15.42 -13.50
N THR A 662 18.38 16.03 -12.49
CA THR A 662 17.68 16.52 -11.30
C THR A 662 16.58 17.54 -11.64
N ARG A 663 16.74 18.28 -12.74
CA ARG A 663 15.72 19.20 -13.26
C ARG A 663 14.47 18.46 -13.73
N ASP A 664 14.62 17.29 -14.35
CA ASP A 664 13.49 16.46 -14.79
C ASP A 664 12.73 15.91 -13.59
N ILE A 665 13.43 15.53 -12.53
CA ILE A 665 12.81 15.11 -11.26
C ILE A 665 12.04 16.28 -10.64
N ASN A 666 12.62 17.48 -10.58
CA ASN A 666 11.91 18.67 -10.08
C ASN A 666 10.63 18.99 -10.88
N ARG A 667 10.69 18.88 -12.21
CA ARG A 667 9.50 19.03 -13.07
C ARG A 667 8.40 18.02 -12.72
N ALA A 668 8.79 16.77 -12.50
CA ALA A 668 7.84 15.72 -12.11
C ALA A 668 7.22 15.99 -10.73
N GLN A 669 8.00 16.45 -9.75
CA GLN A 669 7.49 16.86 -8.44
C GLN A 669 6.44 17.98 -8.56
N VAL A 670 6.74 19.03 -9.33
CA VAL A 670 5.81 20.15 -9.56
C VAL A 670 4.57 19.70 -10.33
N ARG A 671 4.72 18.82 -11.34
CA ARG A 671 3.58 18.26 -12.08
C ARG A 671 2.68 17.44 -11.18
N ALA A 672 3.23 16.54 -10.39
CA ALA A 672 2.49 15.71 -9.45
C ALA A 672 1.69 16.57 -8.46
N HIS A 673 2.32 17.60 -7.86
CA HIS A 673 1.63 18.54 -6.99
C HIS A 673 0.46 19.24 -7.68
N LYS A 674 0.68 19.79 -8.89
CA LYS A 674 -0.36 20.50 -9.65
C LYS A 674 -1.48 19.60 -10.15
N SER A 675 -1.21 18.34 -10.41
CA SER A 675 -2.20 17.35 -10.88
C SER A 675 -3.11 16.82 -9.78
N GLY A 676 -2.86 17.17 -8.51
CA GLY A 676 -3.69 16.75 -7.37
C GLY A 676 -3.42 15.32 -6.92
N VAL A 677 -2.31 14.70 -7.31
CA VAL A 677 -1.86 13.46 -6.69
C VAL A 677 -1.37 13.72 -5.28
N LYS A 678 -1.55 12.75 -4.39
CA LYS A 678 -1.34 12.92 -2.94
C LYS A 678 0.09 12.67 -2.49
N SER A 679 0.83 11.83 -3.22
CA SER A 679 2.18 11.45 -2.86
C SER A 679 3.03 11.02 -4.06
N ILE A 680 4.34 11.06 -3.88
CA ILE A 680 5.32 10.35 -4.72
C ILE A 680 6.01 9.33 -3.81
N TYR A 681 6.02 8.08 -4.25
CA TYR A 681 6.65 6.97 -3.55
C TYR A 681 8.13 6.87 -3.94
N TYR A 682 8.47 6.09 -4.94
CA TYR A 682 9.85 5.94 -5.40
C TYR A 682 10.18 6.73 -6.66
N ILE A 683 11.44 7.18 -6.74
CA ILE A 683 12.08 7.58 -8.01
C ILE A 683 12.99 6.42 -8.44
N ARG A 684 12.77 5.90 -9.64
CA ARG A 684 13.60 4.84 -10.24
C ARG A 684 14.27 5.32 -11.52
N LEU A 685 15.57 5.10 -11.60
CA LEU A 685 16.38 5.42 -12.78
C LEU A 685 16.86 4.14 -13.45
N VAL A 686 16.85 4.11 -14.79
CA VAL A 686 17.53 3.03 -15.52
C VAL A 686 19.03 3.17 -15.31
N GLN A 687 19.67 2.11 -14.81
CA GLN A 687 21.14 2.06 -14.74
C GLN A 687 21.67 1.15 -15.86
N LYS A 688 22.39 1.71 -16.82
CA LYS A 688 22.96 0.96 -17.97
C LYS A 688 23.83 -0.24 -17.58
N ALA A 689 24.55 -0.13 -16.45
CA ALA A 689 25.39 -1.20 -15.93
C ALA A 689 24.60 -2.42 -15.41
N LEU A 690 23.29 -2.28 -15.24
CA LEU A 690 22.38 -3.28 -14.67
C LEU A 690 21.34 -3.80 -15.67
N THR A 691 21.42 -3.42 -16.97
CA THR A 691 20.57 -3.98 -18.02
C THR A 691 20.76 -5.51 -18.07
N GLY A 692 19.75 -6.25 -17.64
CA GLY A 692 19.78 -7.71 -17.50
C GLY A 692 20.09 -8.24 -16.10
N THR A 693 20.31 -7.33 -15.11
CA THR A 693 20.30 -7.67 -13.70
C THR A 693 19.40 -6.67 -13.00
N GLN A 694 18.15 -7.01 -12.75
CA GLN A 694 17.39 -6.26 -11.75
C GLN A 694 17.98 -6.60 -10.37
N VAL A 695 19.01 -5.86 -10.01
CA VAL A 695 19.36 -5.63 -8.63
C VAL A 695 18.56 -4.39 -8.29
N ASP A 696 17.50 -4.58 -7.58
CA ASP A 696 16.84 -3.60 -6.73
C ASP A 696 15.36 -3.87 -6.67
N GLU A 697 15.07 -4.99 -6.08
CA GLU A 697 13.82 -5.09 -5.37
C GLU A 697 13.92 -4.13 -4.19
N CYS A 698 13.13 -3.10 -4.22
CA CYS A 698 12.82 -2.34 -3.03
C CYS A 698 12.50 -3.33 -1.90
N VAL A 699 13.32 -3.35 -0.85
CA VAL A 699 13.10 -4.23 0.32
C VAL A 699 11.69 -4.03 0.87
N SER A 700 11.13 -2.82 0.76
CA SER A 700 9.75 -2.52 1.14
C SER A 700 8.70 -3.05 0.15
N CYS A 701 9.02 -3.25 -1.14
CA CYS A 701 8.09 -3.85 -2.11
C CYS A 701 8.06 -5.39 -2.05
N MET A 702 9.09 -6.03 -1.51
CA MET A 702 9.07 -7.46 -1.18
C MET A 702 8.34 -7.73 0.14
N LEU A 703 8.07 -6.68 0.85
CA LEU A 703 7.22 -6.66 2.01
C LEU A 703 5.76 -6.47 1.58
#